data_26044cf9ad252d9ed26c1538868889c9
#
_entry.id   26044cf9ad252d9ed26c1538868889c9
#
_cell.length_a   1.000
_cell.length_b   1.000
_cell.length_c   1.000
_cell.angle_alpha   90.00
_cell.angle_beta   90.00
_cell.angle_gamma   90.00
#
_symmetry.space_group_name_H-M   'P 1'
#
loop_
_entity.id
_entity.type
_entity.pdbx_description
1 polymer ?
#
loop_
_entity_poly.entity_id
_entity_poly.type
_entity_poly.pdbx_seq_one_letter_code
_entity_poly.pdbx_strand_id
1 'polypeptide(L)'
;MSAFAALSAPIARAAAPAAGRASKQTARRAQSVRSKAVAEPETAAAGLAPRPDVRNVAIIAHVDHGKTTLVDSMLAQSKVFRENEKVETRVMDSNDLERERGITILSKNTAVTYKDTKVNIIDTPGHADFGGEVERVLNMVDGVLLLVDAIEGPMPQTRFVLKKALELEKKVVVVVNKIDREGARPDWVVDTTFDLFCSLGATDEQCEFPVVYASGFQGIAGLEPDDMSDTLEPLFDMIVKEVPEPVVNVTAPLQMLVTNLDYDEFKGRIALGRVNAGTISKAQNIKLGIPGSDSRNGKINELFVYKNFQKEVVEEVSAGDICAVAGLDDVMIGETIMADGAEPLPTITVEEPTVRMTFTVNGSPFAGKEGKFVTSRNMKDRLDRELERNLALKVEPGETADSFIVCGRGALHITILIENMRREGFEFCIGPPQVIFKEDDAGKKLEPFEEAVVEVGEEYNGSVVELLANRKGEMLDLITNDKGMTTIKYKVPTRGLLGVRNAILTATRGTAVLNTIFDGYYPYAGEIQQRDNGSLIAFETGQATSYALFSAQERGIMFIKPGVEVYEGMVVGIHQRSGDLKVNVAKRKAATNVRSNKDATVVLNEPKNLSLDDCVEYIGEDELVEVTPLSVRILKNPKMDKKAMKQQGKK
;
A
#
# COMPACT_ATOMS: atom_id res chain seq x y z
N MET A 1 69.08 -8.13 21.30
CA MET A 1 70.11 -8.27 20.28
C MET A 1 69.42 -8.08 18.96
N SER A 2 69.60 -6.91 18.48
CA SER A 2 70.26 -6.39 17.26
C SER A 2 69.46 -6.73 15.99
N ALA A 3 69.22 -5.88 15.01
CA ALA A 3 69.57 -4.49 14.72
C ALA A 3 68.73 -4.10 13.48
N PHE A 4 68.19 -2.91 13.50
CA PHE A 4 68.40 -1.76 12.58
C PHE A 4 68.82 -2.09 11.14
N ALA A 5 68.03 -1.64 10.16
CA ALA A 5 68.54 -0.78 9.10
C ALA A 5 67.39 -0.03 8.40
N ALA A 6 67.40 1.29 8.57
CA ALA A 6 66.71 2.27 7.78
C ALA A 6 67.46 2.51 6.46
N LEU A 7 66.77 2.81 5.39
CA LEU A 7 67.33 3.47 4.21
C LEU A 7 66.40 4.55 3.73
N SER A 8 66.92 5.75 3.83
CA SER A 8 66.37 7.04 3.45
C SER A 8 66.65 7.40 1.99
N ALA A 9 65.68 8.03 1.32
CA ALA A 9 65.70 9.11 0.34
C ALA A 9 66.38 8.88 -1.03
N PRO A 10 66.20 9.74 -2.04
CA PRO A 10 65.82 11.14 -2.04
C PRO A 10 64.78 11.59 -3.07
N ILE A 11 64.28 12.78 -2.79
CA ILE A 11 63.50 13.71 -3.61
C ILE A 11 64.19 14.01 -4.95
N ALA A 12 63.50 13.82 -6.07
CA ALA A 12 63.85 14.42 -7.35
C ALA A 12 62.77 15.40 -7.79
N ARG A 13 63.12 16.70 -7.77
CA ARG A 13 62.43 17.78 -8.46
C ARG A 13 62.51 17.54 -9.96
N ALA A 14 61.36 17.48 -10.65
CA ALA A 14 61.32 17.63 -12.10
C ALA A 14 60.41 18.82 -12.47
N ALA A 15 60.96 19.60 -13.38
CA ALA A 15 60.53 20.92 -13.82
C ALA A 15 59.21 20.92 -14.60
N ALA A 16 58.52 22.05 -14.55
CA ALA A 16 57.37 22.36 -15.37
C ALA A 16 57.75 22.48 -16.86
N PRO A 17 56.97 21.99 -17.81
CA PRO A 17 57.04 22.45 -19.18
C PRO A 17 55.97 23.51 -19.49
N ALA A 18 56.39 24.39 -20.36
CA ALA A 18 55.81 25.62 -20.82
C ALA A 18 54.39 25.54 -21.38
N ALA A 19 53.68 26.66 -21.23
CA ALA A 19 52.41 26.96 -21.85
C ALA A 19 52.42 26.83 -23.38
N GLY A 20 51.72 25.85 -23.90
CA GLY A 20 51.40 25.72 -25.31
C GLY A 20 50.03 26.35 -25.62
N ARG A 21 50.00 27.26 -26.57
CA ARG A 21 48.82 27.92 -27.12
C ARG A 21 47.72 26.90 -27.53
N ALA A 22 46.66 26.78 -26.77
CA ALA A 22 45.42 26.11 -27.20
C ALA A 22 44.63 27.06 -28.10
N SER A 23 44.32 26.61 -29.29
CA SER A 23 43.69 27.37 -30.35
C SER A 23 42.28 27.81 -30.03
N LYS A 24 41.90 29.02 -30.46
CA LYS A 24 40.59 29.66 -30.32
C LYS A 24 39.41 28.92 -30.98
N GLN A 25 39.59 27.68 -31.42
CA GLN A 25 38.51 26.89 -32.06
C GLN A 25 37.71 25.98 -31.11
N THR A 26 38.24 25.66 -29.93
CA THR A 26 37.51 24.83 -28.94
C THR A 26 36.58 25.64 -28.05
N ALA A 27 36.74 26.94 -27.93
CA ALA A 27 35.87 27.83 -27.16
C ALA A 27 34.55 28.18 -27.88
N ARG A 28 34.46 28.01 -29.20
CA ARG A 28 33.22 28.27 -29.97
C ARG A 28 32.25 27.06 -30.01
N ARG A 29 32.68 25.86 -29.64
CA ARG A 29 31.82 24.66 -29.60
C ARG A 29 31.17 24.41 -28.24
N ALA A 30 31.65 25.07 -27.19
CA ALA A 30 31.03 24.98 -25.84
C ALA A 30 29.95 26.06 -25.61
N GLN A 31 29.84 27.05 -26.49
CA GLN A 31 28.82 28.11 -26.41
C GLN A 31 27.55 27.83 -27.26
N SER A 32 27.52 26.78 -28.09
CA SER A 32 26.37 26.47 -28.93
C SER A 32 25.45 25.35 -28.36
N VAL A 33 25.69 24.88 -27.14
CA VAL A 33 24.84 23.88 -26.44
C VAL A 33 24.08 24.52 -25.26
N ARG A 34 24.24 25.83 -25.03
CA ARG A 34 23.45 26.55 -24.03
C ARG A 34 22.47 27.53 -24.69
N SER A 35 21.53 27.05 -25.47
CA SER A 35 20.27 27.77 -25.75
C SER A 35 19.37 26.92 -26.64
N LYS A 36 18.84 25.84 -26.10
CA LYS A 36 17.46 25.45 -26.31
C LYS A 36 16.81 25.46 -24.93
N ALA A 37 16.66 26.66 -24.39
CA ALA A 37 15.58 26.95 -23.51
C ALA A 37 14.33 26.54 -24.28
N VAL A 38 13.63 25.53 -23.78
CA VAL A 38 12.26 25.24 -24.15
C VAL A 38 11.54 26.57 -23.97
N ALA A 39 11.04 27.13 -25.05
CA ALA A 39 10.18 28.30 -24.99
C ALA A 39 8.99 27.91 -24.12
N GLU A 40 8.89 28.45 -22.94
CA GLU A 40 7.66 28.48 -22.18
C GLU A 40 6.57 29.06 -23.11
N PRO A 41 5.40 28.45 -23.17
CA PRO A 41 4.29 29.01 -23.92
C PRO A 41 3.84 30.29 -23.20
N GLU A 42 4.29 31.45 -23.62
CA GLU A 42 3.90 32.79 -23.13
C GLU A 42 2.42 33.11 -23.31
N THR A 43 1.58 32.16 -23.75
CA THR A 43 0.14 32.38 -24.00
C THR A 43 -0.78 31.89 -22.87
N ALA A 44 -0.25 31.30 -21.79
CA ALA A 44 -1.08 30.76 -20.69
C ALA A 44 -1.22 31.71 -19.46
N ALA A 45 -0.49 32.81 -19.39
CA ALA A 45 -0.49 33.67 -18.20
C ALA A 45 -1.66 34.69 -18.11
N ALA A 46 -2.47 34.84 -19.16
CA ALA A 46 -3.60 35.75 -19.14
C ALA A 46 -4.85 35.06 -18.55
N GLY A 47 -5.15 35.36 -17.28
CA GLY A 47 -6.38 34.92 -16.62
C GLY A 47 -6.23 34.03 -15.40
N LEU A 48 -5.01 33.70 -14.99
CA LEU A 48 -4.78 32.96 -13.74
C LEU A 48 -5.05 33.86 -12.53
N ALA A 49 -5.91 33.40 -11.61
CA ALA A 49 -6.22 34.10 -10.37
C ALA A 49 -6.18 33.11 -9.19
N PRO A 50 -5.68 33.53 -8.03
CA PRO A 50 -5.73 32.72 -6.82
C PRO A 50 -7.18 32.62 -6.32
N ARG A 51 -7.52 31.46 -5.73
CA ARG A 51 -8.82 31.16 -5.08
C ARG A 51 -8.63 31.12 -3.55
N PRO A 52 -8.76 32.27 -2.85
CA PRO A 52 -8.56 32.34 -1.40
C PRO A 52 -9.64 31.59 -0.61
N ASP A 53 -10.78 31.31 -1.24
CA ASP A 53 -11.94 30.66 -0.67
C ASP A 53 -11.84 29.13 -0.62
N VAL A 54 -10.77 28.52 -1.17
CA VAL A 54 -10.59 27.05 -1.23
C VAL A 54 -9.18 26.66 -0.80
N ARG A 55 -9.06 25.56 -0.04
CA ARG A 55 -7.80 24.84 0.23
C ARG A 55 -8.01 23.36 0.02
N ASN A 56 -7.09 22.72 -0.70
CA ASN A 56 -7.10 21.27 -0.97
C ASN A 56 -5.94 20.62 -0.24
N VAL A 57 -6.22 19.76 0.72
CA VAL A 57 -5.23 19.19 1.64
C VAL A 57 -5.38 17.67 1.70
N ALA A 58 -4.26 16.94 1.60
CA ALA A 58 -4.20 15.52 1.89
C ALA A 58 -3.66 15.29 3.30
N ILE A 59 -4.19 14.31 4.03
CA ILE A 59 -3.65 13.91 5.32
C ILE A 59 -2.85 12.64 5.17
N ILE A 60 -1.57 12.71 5.51
CA ILE A 60 -0.63 11.59 5.54
C ILE A 60 -0.34 11.24 7.00
N ALA A 61 -0.48 9.98 7.35
CA ALA A 61 -0.15 9.50 8.69
C ALA A 61 0.26 8.03 8.65
N HIS A 62 1.07 7.63 9.61
CA HIS A 62 1.24 6.21 9.90
C HIS A 62 -0.02 5.63 10.55
N VAL A 63 -0.17 4.30 10.48
CA VAL A 63 -1.21 3.58 11.22
C VAL A 63 -1.11 3.93 12.70
N ASP A 64 -2.24 4.11 13.36
CA ASP A 64 -2.35 4.49 14.77
C ASP A 64 -1.79 5.87 15.19
N HIS A 65 -1.26 6.70 14.29
CA HIS A 65 -0.88 8.09 14.63
C HIS A 65 -2.08 9.01 14.92
N GLY A 66 -3.31 8.51 14.80
CA GLY A 66 -4.54 9.21 15.17
C GLY A 66 -5.16 10.05 14.06
N LYS A 67 -4.91 9.70 12.80
CA LYS A 67 -5.46 10.37 11.61
C LYS A 67 -6.99 10.49 11.66
N THR A 68 -7.69 9.36 11.80
CA THR A 68 -9.15 9.32 11.87
C THR A 68 -9.69 10.15 13.03
N THR A 69 -9.07 10.05 14.20
CA THR A 69 -9.47 10.81 15.39
C THR A 69 -9.31 12.31 15.20
N LEU A 70 -8.20 12.75 14.58
CA LEU A 70 -7.99 14.18 14.29
C LEU A 70 -9.02 14.71 13.31
N VAL A 71 -9.30 13.98 12.22
CA VAL A 71 -10.29 14.38 11.22
C VAL A 71 -11.70 14.42 11.81
N ASP A 72 -12.08 13.42 12.63
CA ASP A 72 -13.37 13.43 13.34
C ASP A 72 -13.51 14.66 14.25
N SER A 73 -12.43 15.04 14.96
CA SER A 73 -12.41 16.24 15.80
C SER A 73 -12.47 17.54 14.98
N MET A 74 -11.78 17.61 13.83
CA MET A 74 -11.89 18.75 12.91
C MET A 74 -13.34 18.93 12.40
N LEU A 75 -13.99 17.83 12.06
CA LEU A 75 -15.39 17.84 11.63
C LEU A 75 -16.35 18.24 12.75
N ALA A 76 -16.14 17.74 13.96
CA ALA A 76 -16.95 18.06 15.12
C ALA A 76 -16.91 19.58 15.44
N GLN A 77 -15.72 20.18 15.39
CA GLN A 77 -15.54 21.59 15.70
C GLN A 77 -15.98 22.54 14.59
N SER A 78 -16.01 22.09 13.34
CA SER A 78 -16.54 22.91 12.24
C SER A 78 -18.08 23.07 12.26
N LYS A 79 -18.76 22.69 13.36
CA LYS A 79 -20.22 22.75 13.56
C LYS A 79 -21.03 21.96 12.52
N VAL A 80 -20.43 20.90 12.03
CA VAL A 80 -20.98 20.03 11.00
C VAL A 80 -22.14 19.19 11.53
N PHE A 81 -22.06 18.78 12.80
CA PHE A 81 -23.08 17.95 13.43
C PHE A 81 -24.11 18.83 14.17
N ARG A 82 -25.37 18.42 14.12
CA ARG A 82 -26.43 19.05 14.92
C ARG A 82 -26.17 18.76 16.40
N GLU A 83 -26.47 19.70 17.30
CA GLU A 83 -26.23 19.62 18.74
C GLU A 83 -26.75 18.35 19.43
N ASN A 84 -27.63 17.59 18.79
CA ASN A 84 -28.23 16.35 19.32
C ASN A 84 -27.88 15.08 18.50
N GLU A 85 -26.98 15.16 17.53
CA GLU A 85 -26.58 14.02 16.71
C GLU A 85 -25.47 13.24 17.45
N LYS A 86 -25.76 11.98 17.78
CA LYS A 86 -24.71 11.08 18.32
C LYS A 86 -23.75 10.78 17.17
N VAL A 87 -22.59 11.41 17.19
CA VAL A 87 -21.50 11.11 16.27
C VAL A 87 -21.01 9.70 16.55
N GLU A 88 -21.16 8.79 15.59
CA GLU A 88 -20.46 7.52 15.63
C GLU A 88 -18.96 7.83 15.57
N THR A 89 -18.21 7.32 16.54
CA THR A 89 -16.75 7.40 16.52
C THR A 89 -16.21 6.64 15.32
N ARG A 90 -15.21 7.20 14.61
CA ARG A 90 -14.59 6.67 13.39
C ARG A 90 -15.50 6.75 12.15
N VAL A 91 -16.06 7.92 11.91
CA VAL A 91 -16.89 8.21 10.73
C VAL A 91 -16.11 7.99 9.42
N MET A 92 -14.79 8.22 9.45
CA MET A 92 -13.92 7.98 8.29
C MET A 92 -13.74 6.50 7.96
N ASP A 93 -13.75 5.59 8.93
CA ASP A 93 -13.54 4.16 8.71
C ASP A 93 -14.88 3.46 8.39
N SER A 94 -15.45 3.77 7.23
CA SER A 94 -16.75 3.21 6.81
C SER A 94 -16.68 1.75 6.33
N ASN A 95 -15.47 1.25 5.99
CA ASN A 95 -15.26 -0.11 5.54
C ASN A 95 -14.90 -1.03 6.72
N ASP A 96 -15.61 -2.17 6.86
CA ASP A 96 -15.35 -3.13 7.92
C ASP A 96 -13.91 -3.67 7.90
N LEU A 97 -13.32 -3.84 6.70
CA LEU A 97 -11.92 -4.27 6.57
C LEU A 97 -10.93 -3.22 7.08
N GLU A 98 -11.19 -1.93 6.89
CA GLU A 98 -10.35 -0.86 7.42
C GLU A 98 -10.41 -0.86 8.94
N ARG A 99 -11.62 -1.04 9.53
CA ARG A 99 -11.81 -1.14 10.99
C ARG A 99 -11.11 -2.35 11.60
N GLU A 100 -11.20 -3.52 10.94
CA GLU A 100 -10.57 -4.75 11.41
C GLU A 100 -9.04 -4.70 11.34
N ARG A 101 -8.50 -4.11 10.27
CA ARG A 101 -7.05 -4.06 10.03
C ARG A 101 -6.38 -2.81 10.61
N GLY A 102 -7.17 -1.80 10.97
CA GLY A 102 -6.65 -0.51 11.46
C GLY A 102 -5.93 0.33 10.41
N ILE A 103 -6.09 0.04 9.12
CA ILE A 103 -5.43 0.74 8.01
C ILE A 103 -6.46 1.39 7.08
N THR A 104 -6.13 2.56 6.54
CA THR A 104 -6.90 3.16 5.44
C THR A 104 -6.55 2.45 4.14
N ILE A 105 -7.55 1.93 3.44
CA ILE A 105 -7.41 1.21 2.17
C ILE A 105 -7.76 2.11 1.00
N LEU A 106 -8.88 2.84 1.12
CA LEU A 106 -9.40 3.72 0.08
C LEU A 106 -9.33 5.18 0.52
N SER A 107 -8.97 6.05 -0.40
CA SER A 107 -9.01 7.50 -0.18
C SER A 107 -10.44 7.98 -0.02
N LYS A 108 -10.69 8.83 0.96
CA LYS A 108 -12.00 9.44 1.24
C LYS A 108 -11.89 10.94 1.20
N ASN A 109 -12.92 11.55 0.64
CA ASN A 109 -13.00 12.99 0.51
C ASN A 109 -14.05 13.56 1.47
N THR A 110 -13.66 14.59 2.19
CA THR A 110 -14.57 15.40 2.99
C THR A 110 -14.23 16.87 2.82
N ALA A 111 -15.12 17.76 3.20
CA ALA A 111 -14.83 19.17 3.22
C ALA A 111 -15.43 19.81 4.46
N VAL A 112 -14.69 20.73 5.05
CA VAL A 112 -15.12 21.57 6.16
C VAL A 112 -15.08 23.03 5.75
N THR A 113 -15.96 23.85 6.33
CA THR A 113 -15.91 25.30 6.15
C THR A 113 -15.36 25.93 7.42
N TYR A 114 -14.25 26.62 7.28
CA TYR A 114 -13.63 27.38 8.36
C TYR A 114 -13.57 28.86 8.01
N LYS A 115 -14.26 29.70 8.79
CA LYS A 115 -14.48 31.11 8.46
C LYS A 115 -15.13 31.19 7.05
N ASP A 116 -14.47 31.85 6.10
CA ASP A 116 -14.94 32.00 4.71
C ASP A 116 -14.22 31.06 3.72
N THR A 117 -13.40 30.12 4.22
CA THR A 117 -12.61 29.21 3.41
C THR A 117 -13.17 27.79 3.50
N LYS A 118 -13.39 27.16 2.34
CA LYS A 118 -13.68 25.73 2.20
C LYS A 118 -12.38 24.96 2.20
N VAL A 119 -12.19 24.07 3.16
CA VAL A 119 -11.02 23.17 3.24
C VAL A 119 -11.47 21.78 2.82
N ASN A 120 -11.06 21.35 1.64
CA ASN A 120 -11.22 19.98 1.17
C ASN A 120 -10.13 19.13 1.82
N ILE A 121 -10.52 18.08 2.52
CA ILE A 121 -9.64 17.16 3.22
C ILE A 121 -9.76 15.80 2.55
N ILE A 122 -8.62 15.28 2.07
CA ILE A 122 -8.56 13.97 1.43
C ILE A 122 -7.74 13.04 2.32
N ASP A 123 -8.36 11.95 2.75
CA ASP A 123 -7.69 10.89 3.49
C ASP A 123 -6.86 10.03 2.55
N THR A 124 -5.59 9.75 2.90
CA THR A 124 -4.70 8.94 2.09
C THR A 124 -4.35 7.63 2.77
N PRO A 125 -4.26 6.51 2.03
CA PRO A 125 -3.67 5.29 2.53
C PRO A 125 -2.21 5.51 2.94
N GLY A 126 -1.79 4.90 4.06
CA GLY A 126 -0.41 5.00 4.54
C GLY A 126 0.53 3.92 3.99
N HIS A 127 -0.01 2.79 3.53
CA HIS A 127 0.78 1.63 3.12
C HIS A 127 1.28 1.75 1.67
N ALA A 128 2.55 1.38 1.43
CA ALA A 128 3.18 1.46 0.10
C ALA A 128 2.46 0.65 -1.00
N ASP A 129 1.79 -0.45 -0.64
CA ASP A 129 1.00 -1.27 -1.57
C ASP A 129 -0.16 -0.49 -2.23
N PHE A 130 -0.62 0.60 -1.60
CA PHE A 130 -1.65 1.51 -2.12
C PHE A 130 -1.08 2.78 -2.76
N GLY A 131 0.18 2.76 -3.17
CA GLY A 131 0.85 3.91 -3.77
C GLY A 131 0.12 4.52 -4.96
N GLY A 132 -0.60 3.73 -5.74
CA GLY A 132 -1.43 4.24 -6.83
C GLY A 132 -2.59 5.14 -6.35
N GLU A 133 -3.17 4.85 -5.17
CA GLU A 133 -4.16 5.73 -4.54
C GLU A 133 -3.51 7.03 -4.06
N VAL A 134 -2.33 6.94 -3.45
CA VAL A 134 -1.56 8.09 -2.98
C VAL A 134 -1.21 9.04 -4.12
N GLU A 135 -0.70 8.51 -5.24
CA GLU A 135 -0.35 9.31 -6.41
C GLU A 135 -1.57 10.05 -6.98
N ARG A 136 -2.73 9.39 -7.02
CA ARG A 136 -3.99 10.01 -7.46
C ARG A 136 -4.44 11.14 -6.54
N VAL A 137 -4.39 10.92 -5.22
CA VAL A 137 -4.76 11.94 -4.22
C VAL A 137 -3.84 13.14 -4.29
N LEU A 138 -2.52 12.93 -4.35
CA LEU A 138 -1.56 14.03 -4.40
C LEU A 138 -1.71 14.92 -5.65
N ASN A 139 -2.28 14.40 -6.74
CA ASN A 139 -2.61 15.20 -7.91
C ASN A 139 -3.83 16.13 -7.72
N MET A 140 -4.66 15.90 -6.70
CA MET A 140 -5.83 16.74 -6.41
C MET A 140 -5.54 17.88 -5.44
N VAL A 141 -4.46 17.78 -4.65
CA VAL A 141 -4.21 18.66 -3.51
C VAL A 141 -3.09 19.67 -3.77
N ASP A 142 -3.12 20.76 -3.00
CA ASP A 142 -2.11 21.81 -3.04
C ASP A 142 -1.13 21.71 -1.87
N GLY A 143 -1.54 21.08 -0.77
CA GLY A 143 -0.72 20.86 0.40
C GLY A 143 -1.02 19.55 1.11
N VAL A 144 -0.17 19.20 2.07
CA VAL A 144 -0.18 17.95 2.80
C VAL A 144 -0.05 18.22 4.29
N LEU A 145 -0.89 17.57 5.11
CA LEU A 145 -0.72 17.49 6.56
C LEU A 145 -0.01 16.18 6.89
N LEU A 146 1.22 16.29 7.37
CA LEU A 146 2.01 15.15 7.83
C LEU A 146 1.76 14.96 9.34
N LEU A 147 0.98 13.94 9.70
CA LEU A 147 0.66 13.64 11.08
C LEU A 147 1.68 12.68 11.67
N VAL A 148 2.32 13.10 12.75
CA VAL A 148 3.36 12.33 13.46
C VAL A 148 2.98 12.18 14.93
N ASP A 149 3.14 10.98 15.49
CA ASP A 149 2.90 10.72 16.91
C ASP A 149 4.02 11.34 17.78
N ALA A 150 3.65 12.05 18.83
CA ALA A 150 4.58 12.73 19.74
C ALA A 150 5.51 11.78 20.53
N ILE A 151 5.22 10.48 20.57
CA ILE A 151 6.03 9.47 21.27
C ILE A 151 6.89 8.68 20.29
N GLU A 152 6.28 8.21 19.18
CA GLU A 152 6.90 7.30 18.23
C GLU A 152 7.76 8.02 17.18
N GLY A 153 7.36 9.25 16.82
CA GLY A 153 8.03 10.01 15.77
C GLY A 153 7.63 9.56 14.36
N PRO A 154 8.35 10.00 13.31
CA PRO A 154 8.06 9.64 11.94
C PRO A 154 8.40 8.18 11.67
N MET A 155 7.42 7.40 11.23
CA MET A 155 7.54 5.98 10.96
C MET A 155 7.83 5.69 9.48
N PRO A 156 8.45 4.53 9.13
CA PRO A 156 8.90 4.23 7.77
C PRO A 156 7.82 4.28 6.68
N GLN A 157 6.57 3.94 6.99
CA GLN A 157 5.48 4.00 5.99
C GLN A 157 5.19 5.44 5.53
N THR A 158 5.34 6.40 6.42
CA THR A 158 5.18 7.83 6.11
C THR A 158 6.21 8.32 5.09
N ARG A 159 7.39 7.67 5.07
CA ARG A 159 8.51 8.01 4.19
C ARG A 159 8.14 7.93 2.71
N PHE A 160 7.41 6.88 2.29
CA PHE A 160 7.01 6.72 0.90
C PHE A 160 6.07 7.86 0.44
N VAL A 161 5.02 8.13 1.22
CA VAL A 161 4.03 9.15 0.85
C VAL A 161 4.64 10.55 0.91
N LEU A 162 5.47 10.82 1.92
CA LEU A 162 6.21 12.08 2.04
C LEU A 162 7.16 12.29 0.85
N LYS A 163 7.92 11.27 0.45
CA LYS A 163 8.80 11.33 -0.72
C LYS A 163 8.04 11.75 -1.98
N LYS A 164 6.87 11.14 -2.23
CA LYS A 164 6.02 11.49 -3.37
C LYS A 164 5.46 12.91 -3.27
N ALA A 165 5.10 13.37 -2.07
CA ALA A 165 4.64 14.75 -1.85
C ALA A 165 5.75 15.76 -2.14
N LEU A 166 6.99 15.48 -1.72
CA LEU A 166 8.16 16.33 -1.98
C LEU A 166 8.55 16.34 -3.47
N GLU A 167 8.50 15.19 -4.16
CA GLU A 167 8.73 15.08 -5.61
C GLU A 167 7.70 15.91 -6.42
N LEU A 168 6.48 16.04 -5.93
CA LEU A 168 5.40 16.84 -6.52
C LEU A 168 5.37 18.28 -6.00
N GLU A 169 6.41 18.72 -5.28
CA GLU A 169 6.57 20.08 -4.74
C GLU A 169 5.36 20.56 -3.90
N LYS A 170 4.69 19.64 -3.18
CA LYS A 170 3.58 20.00 -2.31
C LYS A 170 4.07 20.64 -1.01
N LYS A 171 3.38 21.69 -0.55
CA LYS A 171 3.67 22.28 0.76
C LYS A 171 3.26 21.32 1.87
N VAL A 172 4.19 21.02 2.77
CA VAL A 172 3.95 20.10 3.90
C VAL A 172 3.82 20.90 5.18
N VAL A 173 2.76 20.62 5.96
CA VAL A 173 2.55 21.10 7.32
C VAL A 173 2.67 19.89 8.25
N VAL A 174 3.59 19.95 9.21
CA VAL A 174 3.80 18.87 10.18
C VAL A 174 2.86 19.06 11.38
N VAL A 175 2.12 18.01 11.73
CA VAL A 175 1.23 18.00 12.89
C VAL A 175 1.72 16.95 13.88
N VAL A 176 2.28 17.39 15.01
CA VAL A 176 2.72 16.52 16.10
C VAL A 176 1.51 16.21 16.97
N ASN A 177 0.98 14.99 16.83
CA ASN A 177 -0.27 14.57 17.48
C ASN A 177 -0.01 13.76 18.77
N LYS A 178 -1.05 13.64 19.59
CA LYS A 178 -1.04 12.91 20.88
C LYS A 178 -0.09 13.53 21.90
N ILE A 179 0.03 14.85 21.90
CA ILE A 179 0.87 15.58 22.85
C ILE A 179 0.38 15.43 24.31
N ASP A 180 -0.88 15.04 24.49
CA ASP A 180 -1.52 14.75 25.78
C ASP A 180 -1.01 13.47 26.45
N ARG A 181 -0.25 12.62 25.73
CA ARG A 181 0.23 11.36 26.28
C ARG A 181 1.45 11.55 27.16
N GLU A 182 1.47 10.80 28.27
CA GLU A 182 2.64 10.72 29.13
C GLU A 182 3.84 10.15 28.37
N GLY A 183 4.96 10.87 28.34
CA GLY A 183 6.15 10.52 27.59
C GLY A 183 6.24 11.13 26.18
N ALA A 184 5.35 12.04 25.80
CA ALA A 184 5.47 12.83 24.58
C ALA A 184 6.81 13.61 24.55
N ARG A 185 7.45 13.63 23.36
CA ARG A 185 8.76 14.26 23.12
C ARG A 185 8.70 15.13 21.87
N PRO A 186 7.94 16.22 21.90
CA PRO A 186 7.67 17.01 20.70
C PRO A 186 8.93 17.51 19.99
N ASP A 187 9.92 18.03 20.73
CA ASP A 187 11.17 18.55 20.15
C ASP A 187 11.94 17.43 19.40
N TRP A 188 12.09 16.28 20.03
CA TRP A 188 12.74 15.14 19.40
C TRP A 188 12.01 14.67 18.13
N VAL A 189 10.68 14.73 18.11
CA VAL A 189 9.87 14.35 16.94
C VAL A 189 10.10 15.33 15.79
N VAL A 190 10.17 16.63 16.10
CA VAL A 190 10.45 17.66 15.07
C VAL A 190 11.85 17.47 14.50
N ASP A 191 12.88 17.27 15.33
CA ASP A 191 14.25 17.01 14.89
C ASP A 191 14.34 15.76 14.01
N THR A 192 13.72 14.65 14.45
CA THR A 192 13.72 13.40 13.67
C THR A 192 12.94 13.53 12.35
N THR A 193 11.88 14.35 12.34
CA THR A 193 11.13 14.66 11.12
C THR A 193 11.98 15.49 10.16
N PHE A 194 12.73 16.46 10.66
CA PHE A 194 13.69 17.23 9.86
C PHE A 194 14.76 16.32 9.24
N ASP A 195 15.35 15.41 10.02
CA ASP A 195 16.30 14.42 9.53
C ASP A 195 15.68 13.53 8.43
N LEU A 196 14.40 13.19 8.57
CA LEU A 196 13.66 12.45 7.54
C LEU A 196 13.56 13.25 6.24
N PHE A 197 13.22 14.55 6.28
CA PHE A 197 13.18 15.40 5.08
C PHE A 197 14.53 15.46 4.40
N CYS A 198 15.60 15.71 5.15
CA CYS A 198 16.97 15.71 4.64
C CYS A 198 17.34 14.36 3.98
N SER A 199 16.98 13.24 4.59
CA SER A 199 17.24 11.89 4.07
C SER A 199 16.50 11.59 2.76
N LEU A 200 15.37 12.26 2.53
CA LEU A 200 14.57 12.14 1.30
C LEU A 200 15.02 13.09 0.19
N GLY A 201 16.03 13.92 0.44
CA GLY A 201 16.56 14.89 -0.52
C GLY A 201 15.68 16.13 -0.69
N ALA A 202 14.96 16.52 0.35
CA ALA A 202 14.17 17.75 0.36
C ALA A 202 15.06 18.99 0.15
N THR A 203 14.52 20.02 -0.50
CA THR A 203 15.18 21.32 -0.67
C THR A 203 15.18 22.09 0.65
N ASP A 204 16.05 23.11 0.77
CA ASP A 204 16.11 23.96 1.95
C ASP A 204 14.73 24.59 2.27
N GLU A 205 13.98 25.02 1.23
CA GLU A 205 12.64 25.58 1.38
C GLU A 205 11.61 24.54 1.87
N GLN A 206 11.78 23.28 1.49
CA GLN A 206 10.92 22.18 1.95
C GLN A 206 11.26 21.75 3.38
N CYS A 207 12.51 21.93 3.81
CA CYS A 207 12.95 21.66 5.17
C CYS A 207 12.47 22.73 6.17
N GLU A 208 12.09 23.93 5.71
CA GLU A 208 11.44 24.97 6.52
C GLU A 208 9.92 24.71 6.59
N PHE A 209 9.52 23.59 7.18
CA PHE A 209 8.12 23.25 7.32
C PHE A 209 7.49 23.85 8.59
N PRO A 210 6.24 24.35 8.53
CA PRO A 210 5.49 24.77 9.70
C PRO A 210 5.08 23.58 10.57
N VAL A 211 5.11 23.77 11.90
CA VAL A 211 4.73 22.74 12.88
C VAL A 211 3.51 23.19 13.68
N VAL A 212 2.59 22.27 13.91
CA VAL A 212 1.44 22.44 14.80
C VAL A 212 1.42 21.26 15.77
N TYR A 213 1.22 21.53 17.04
CA TYR A 213 1.06 20.53 18.08
C TYR A 213 -0.43 20.28 18.30
N ALA A 214 -0.85 19.02 18.43
CA ALA A 214 -2.26 18.68 18.54
C ALA A 214 -2.51 17.47 19.45
N SER A 215 -3.69 17.43 20.03
CA SER A 215 -4.32 16.22 20.55
C SER A 215 -5.64 16.01 19.82
N GLY A 216 -5.63 15.12 18.84
CA GLY A 216 -6.86 14.77 18.10
C GLY A 216 -7.93 14.18 19.01
N PHE A 217 -7.56 13.51 20.09
CA PHE A 217 -8.50 12.94 21.06
C PHE A 217 -9.20 14.00 21.89
N GLN A 218 -8.47 15.01 22.35
CA GLN A 218 -9.03 16.13 23.13
C GLN A 218 -9.61 17.23 22.25
N GLY A 219 -9.26 17.25 20.94
CA GLY A 219 -9.71 18.27 20.01
C GLY A 219 -9.05 19.63 20.22
N ILE A 220 -7.79 19.66 20.63
CA ILE A 220 -7.00 20.86 20.93
C ILE A 220 -5.78 20.96 20.03
N ALA A 221 -5.32 22.18 19.74
CA ALA A 221 -4.09 22.44 19.00
C ALA A 221 -3.38 23.69 19.51
N GLY A 222 -2.07 23.79 19.25
CA GLY A 222 -1.24 24.93 19.60
C GLY A 222 -0.05 25.09 18.66
N LEU A 223 0.59 26.25 18.68
CA LEU A 223 1.82 26.50 17.93
C LEU A 223 3.08 26.14 18.74
N GLU A 224 2.92 26.05 20.06
CA GLU A 224 3.97 25.61 20.98
C GLU A 224 3.42 24.49 21.87
N PRO A 225 4.27 23.54 22.34
CA PRO A 225 3.82 22.41 23.15
C PRO A 225 3.14 22.80 24.46
N ASP A 226 3.58 23.91 25.04
CA ASP A 226 3.11 24.42 26.35
C ASP A 226 1.98 25.44 26.23
N ASP A 227 1.66 25.92 25.02
CA ASP A 227 0.59 26.90 24.76
C ASP A 227 -0.48 26.30 23.85
N MET A 228 -1.29 25.42 24.39
CA MET A 228 -2.38 24.73 23.68
C MET A 228 -3.69 25.50 23.82
N SER A 229 -4.33 25.75 22.68
CA SER A 229 -5.70 26.28 22.62
C SER A 229 -6.72 25.20 23.00
N ASP A 230 -7.90 25.59 23.50
CA ASP A 230 -9.02 24.67 23.77
C ASP A 230 -9.72 24.16 22.51
N THR A 231 -9.23 24.52 21.32
CA THR A 231 -9.82 24.19 20.03
C THR A 231 -8.76 23.84 18.98
N LEU A 232 -9.19 23.31 17.82
CA LEU A 232 -8.34 23.09 16.66
C LEU A 232 -8.17 24.33 15.75
N GLU A 233 -8.63 25.52 16.19
CA GLU A 233 -8.48 26.77 15.42
C GLU A 233 -7.03 27.04 14.98
N PRO A 234 -5.98 26.85 15.83
CA PRO A 234 -4.60 27.05 15.38
C PRO A 234 -4.19 26.16 14.21
N LEU A 235 -4.71 24.93 14.15
CA LEU A 235 -4.47 24.03 13.03
C LEU A 235 -5.16 24.53 11.74
N PHE A 236 -6.41 24.97 11.85
CA PHE A 236 -7.12 25.54 10.68
C PHE A 236 -6.47 26.83 10.18
N ASP A 237 -6.07 27.73 11.10
CA ASP A 237 -5.39 28.97 10.73
C ASP A 237 -4.04 28.67 10.05
N MET A 238 -3.30 27.65 10.51
CA MET A 238 -2.07 27.21 9.86
C MET A 238 -2.32 26.65 8.45
N ILE A 239 -3.38 25.83 8.27
CA ILE A 239 -3.76 25.31 6.95
C ILE A 239 -4.07 26.45 6.00
N VAL A 240 -4.90 27.41 6.42
CA VAL A 240 -5.28 28.54 5.55
C VAL A 240 -4.09 29.44 5.20
N LYS A 241 -3.14 29.60 6.14
CA LYS A 241 -1.95 30.45 5.96
C LYS A 241 -0.88 29.82 5.08
N GLU A 242 -0.56 28.53 5.30
CA GLU A 242 0.63 27.89 4.74
C GLU A 242 0.32 27.05 3.48
N VAL A 243 -0.87 26.46 3.38
CA VAL A 243 -1.26 25.73 2.17
C VAL A 243 -1.55 26.72 1.05
N PRO A 244 -0.89 26.61 -0.10
CA PRO A 244 -1.09 27.56 -1.20
C PRO A 244 -2.52 27.56 -1.71
N GLU A 245 -2.96 28.75 -2.11
CA GLU A 245 -4.25 28.92 -2.79
C GLU A 245 -4.20 28.31 -4.18
N PRO A 246 -5.26 27.61 -4.62
CA PRO A 246 -5.33 27.17 -6.01
C PRO A 246 -5.23 28.34 -6.98
N VAL A 247 -4.20 28.34 -7.82
CA VAL A 247 -4.03 29.36 -8.88
C VAL A 247 -4.60 28.79 -10.17
N VAL A 248 -5.77 29.30 -10.58
CA VAL A 248 -6.57 28.69 -11.66
C VAL A 248 -7.17 29.77 -12.58
N ASN A 249 -7.52 29.36 -13.79
CA ASN A 249 -8.26 30.21 -14.73
C ASN A 249 -9.74 29.80 -14.79
N VAL A 250 -10.60 30.55 -14.12
CA VAL A 250 -12.07 30.29 -14.07
C VAL A 250 -12.74 30.58 -15.40
N THR A 251 -12.18 31.47 -16.22
CA THR A 251 -12.77 31.89 -17.52
C THR A 251 -12.30 31.04 -18.70
N ALA A 252 -11.34 30.16 -18.49
CA ALA A 252 -10.85 29.24 -19.50
C ALA A 252 -11.89 28.14 -19.84
N PRO A 253 -11.73 27.44 -20.97
CA PRO A 253 -12.50 26.23 -21.23
C PRO A 253 -12.38 25.21 -20.12
N LEU A 254 -13.48 24.51 -19.81
CA LEU A 254 -13.50 23.48 -18.76
C LEU A 254 -12.44 22.40 -18.99
N GLN A 255 -11.68 22.11 -17.94
CA GLN A 255 -10.80 20.96 -17.83
C GLN A 255 -10.87 20.41 -16.40
N MET A 256 -11.24 19.13 -16.26
CA MET A 256 -11.27 18.41 -14.99
C MET A 256 -10.61 17.04 -15.19
N LEU A 257 -9.57 16.75 -14.42
CA LEU A 257 -8.91 15.43 -14.43
C LEU A 257 -9.67 14.47 -13.52
N VAL A 258 -10.07 13.31 -14.06
CA VAL A 258 -10.72 12.25 -13.27
C VAL A 258 -9.63 11.48 -12.52
N THR A 259 -9.64 11.59 -11.21
CA THR A 259 -8.63 11.00 -10.33
C THR A 259 -9.13 9.76 -9.61
N ASN A 260 -10.43 9.68 -9.33
CA ASN A 260 -11.04 8.53 -8.68
C ASN A 260 -12.44 8.25 -9.25
N LEU A 261 -12.91 7.02 -9.07
CA LEU A 261 -14.26 6.59 -9.44
C LEU A 261 -14.97 6.00 -8.23
N ASP A 262 -16.19 6.45 -8.04
CA ASP A 262 -17.14 5.87 -7.11
C ASP A 262 -18.31 5.24 -7.88
N TYR A 263 -19.11 4.43 -7.23
CA TYR A 263 -20.26 3.77 -7.85
C TYR A 263 -21.49 3.85 -6.96
N ASP A 264 -22.58 4.26 -7.53
CA ASP A 264 -23.89 4.27 -6.90
C ASP A 264 -24.83 3.34 -7.69
N GLU A 265 -25.62 2.52 -7.00
CA GLU A 265 -26.52 1.55 -7.67
C GLU A 265 -27.55 2.18 -8.59
N PHE A 266 -27.94 3.43 -8.32
CA PHE A 266 -28.97 4.16 -9.08
C PHE A 266 -28.37 5.14 -10.09
N LYS A 267 -27.20 5.72 -9.79
CA LYS A 267 -26.57 6.78 -10.59
C LYS A 267 -25.44 6.26 -11.48
N GLY A 268 -25.05 5.01 -11.30
CA GLY A 268 -23.93 4.42 -12.02
C GLY A 268 -22.57 4.92 -11.54
N ARG A 269 -21.63 5.11 -12.46
CA ARG A 269 -20.28 5.62 -12.16
C ARG A 269 -20.33 7.10 -11.82
N ILE A 270 -19.58 7.46 -10.78
CA ILE A 270 -19.40 8.84 -10.33
C ILE A 270 -17.91 9.17 -10.45
N ALA A 271 -17.58 10.05 -11.39
CA ALA A 271 -16.21 10.52 -11.60
C ALA A 271 -15.87 11.59 -10.57
N LEU A 272 -14.77 11.39 -9.82
CA LEU A 272 -14.25 12.34 -8.85
C LEU A 272 -12.96 12.96 -9.37
N GLY A 273 -12.83 14.28 -9.20
CA GLY A 273 -11.61 14.97 -9.59
C GLY A 273 -11.61 16.45 -9.21
N ARG A 274 -10.47 17.08 -9.49
CA ARG A 274 -10.30 18.53 -9.33
C ARG A 274 -10.61 19.24 -10.65
N VAL A 275 -11.34 20.33 -10.58
CA VAL A 275 -11.52 21.22 -11.73
C VAL A 275 -10.27 22.07 -11.89
N ASN A 276 -9.49 21.83 -12.95
CA ASN A 276 -8.22 22.51 -13.20
C ASN A 276 -8.41 23.86 -13.88
N ALA A 277 -9.41 23.98 -14.76
CA ALA A 277 -9.72 25.22 -15.47
C ALA A 277 -11.22 25.31 -15.77
N GLY A 278 -11.73 26.54 -15.91
CA GLY A 278 -13.10 26.83 -16.28
C GLY A 278 -14.11 26.52 -15.18
N THR A 279 -15.32 26.25 -15.60
CA THR A 279 -16.46 25.96 -14.73
C THR A 279 -17.23 24.77 -15.26
N ILE A 280 -17.65 23.88 -14.38
CA ILE A 280 -18.44 22.70 -14.69
C ILE A 280 -19.86 22.92 -14.17
N SER A 281 -20.88 22.64 -15.00
CA SER A 281 -22.27 22.83 -14.64
C SER A 281 -23.10 21.58 -14.87
N LYS A 282 -24.17 21.43 -14.11
CA LYS A 282 -25.16 20.37 -14.28
C LYS A 282 -25.81 20.43 -15.67
N ALA A 283 -26.11 19.28 -16.25
CA ALA A 283 -26.69 19.11 -17.59
C ALA A 283 -25.79 19.62 -18.74
N GLN A 284 -24.53 19.95 -18.50
CA GLN A 284 -23.57 20.41 -19.50
C GLN A 284 -23.14 19.25 -20.43
N ASN A 285 -23.04 19.56 -21.74
CA ASN A 285 -22.40 18.67 -22.70
C ASN A 285 -20.88 18.84 -22.61
N ILE A 286 -20.17 17.73 -22.56
CA ILE A 286 -18.72 17.69 -22.37
C ILE A 286 -18.07 16.70 -23.35
N LYS A 287 -16.76 16.76 -23.43
CA LYS A 287 -15.93 15.74 -24.06
C LYS A 287 -15.08 15.00 -23.03
N LEU A 288 -14.87 13.71 -23.25
CA LEU A 288 -13.98 12.86 -22.48
C LEU A 288 -12.81 12.47 -23.37
N GLY A 289 -11.59 12.56 -22.89
CA GLY A 289 -10.43 12.16 -23.67
C GLY A 289 -9.15 12.05 -22.83
N ILE A 290 -8.17 11.40 -23.44
CA ILE A 290 -6.79 11.31 -22.93
C ILE A 290 -5.85 11.87 -24.01
N PRO A 291 -4.65 12.36 -23.66
CA PRO A 291 -3.69 12.84 -24.65
C PRO A 291 -3.38 11.80 -25.73
N GLY A 292 -3.49 12.21 -26.98
CA GLY A 292 -3.20 11.34 -28.13
C GLY A 292 -4.31 10.37 -28.57
N SER A 293 -5.49 10.44 -27.96
CA SER A 293 -6.66 9.63 -28.36
C SER A 293 -7.82 10.50 -28.80
N ASP A 294 -8.74 9.92 -29.57
CA ASP A 294 -9.97 10.59 -29.97
C ASP A 294 -10.87 10.86 -28.75
N SER A 295 -11.41 12.05 -28.67
CA SER A 295 -12.35 12.42 -27.62
C SER A 295 -13.76 11.93 -27.92
N ARG A 296 -14.49 11.48 -26.88
CA ARG A 296 -15.89 11.07 -26.96
C ARG A 296 -16.81 12.09 -26.28
N ASN A 297 -18.05 12.18 -26.75
CA ASN A 297 -19.03 13.08 -26.16
C ASN A 297 -19.66 12.46 -24.92
N GLY A 298 -19.92 13.29 -23.91
CA GLY A 298 -20.63 12.92 -22.69
C GLY A 298 -21.58 14.04 -22.26
N LYS A 299 -22.47 13.73 -21.31
CA LYS A 299 -23.37 14.69 -20.69
C LYS A 299 -23.39 14.48 -19.19
N ILE A 300 -23.23 15.55 -18.45
CA ILE A 300 -23.30 15.56 -16.99
C ILE A 300 -24.78 15.50 -16.59
N ASN A 301 -25.16 14.50 -15.81
CA ASN A 301 -26.51 14.40 -15.28
C ASN A 301 -26.65 15.14 -13.95
N GLU A 302 -25.74 14.85 -13.02
CA GLU A 302 -25.70 15.46 -11.70
C GLU A 302 -24.26 15.84 -11.32
N LEU A 303 -24.16 16.92 -10.57
CA LEU A 303 -22.89 17.46 -10.08
C LEU A 303 -22.96 17.55 -8.55
N PHE A 304 -21.90 17.08 -7.88
CA PHE A 304 -21.83 17.05 -6.43
C PHE A 304 -20.56 17.71 -5.94
N VAL A 305 -20.65 18.30 -4.77
CA VAL A 305 -19.49 18.66 -3.93
C VAL A 305 -19.56 17.89 -2.62
N TYR A 306 -18.42 17.66 -2.02
CA TYR A 306 -18.37 17.08 -0.69
C TYR A 306 -18.61 18.17 0.35
N LYS A 307 -19.47 17.86 1.32
CA LYS A 307 -19.68 18.64 2.52
C LYS A 307 -19.95 17.65 3.65
N ASN A 308 -19.07 17.62 4.61
CA ASN A 308 -19.26 16.79 5.79
C ASN A 308 -19.51 15.29 5.47
N PHE A 309 -18.71 14.67 4.61
CA PHE A 309 -18.91 13.32 4.06
C PHE A 309 -20.14 13.10 3.17
N GLN A 310 -21.06 14.04 3.12
CA GLN A 310 -22.23 13.91 2.25
C GLN A 310 -21.93 14.53 0.89
N LYS A 311 -22.51 13.93 -0.15
CA LYS A 311 -22.50 14.49 -1.51
C LYS A 311 -23.68 15.42 -1.63
N GLU A 312 -23.43 16.74 -1.68
CA GLU A 312 -24.45 17.76 -1.88
C GLU A 312 -24.56 18.08 -3.39
N VAL A 313 -25.78 18.04 -3.92
CA VAL A 313 -26.02 18.37 -5.34
C VAL A 313 -25.88 19.88 -5.53
N VAL A 314 -25.07 20.28 -6.50
CA VAL A 314 -24.85 21.69 -6.86
C VAL A 314 -25.12 21.91 -8.34
N GLU A 315 -25.42 23.15 -8.70
CA GLU A 315 -25.66 23.49 -10.10
C GLU A 315 -24.36 23.79 -10.85
N GLU A 316 -23.35 24.30 -10.15
CA GLU A 316 -22.10 24.75 -10.75
C GLU A 316 -20.91 24.61 -9.79
N VAL A 317 -19.72 24.26 -10.33
CA VAL A 317 -18.44 24.24 -9.60
C VAL A 317 -17.37 24.89 -10.46
N SER A 318 -16.63 25.83 -9.87
CA SER A 318 -15.54 26.55 -10.55
C SER A 318 -14.18 25.88 -10.33
N ALA A 319 -13.23 26.20 -11.20
CA ALA A 319 -11.84 25.72 -11.11
C ALA A 319 -11.23 25.94 -9.72
N GLY A 320 -10.38 25.03 -9.29
CA GLY A 320 -9.73 24.97 -7.98
C GLY A 320 -10.43 24.10 -6.96
N ASP A 321 -11.70 23.80 -7.12
CA ASP A 321 -12.46 22.94 -6.20
C ASP A 321 -12.51 21.47 -6.67
N ILE A 322 -12.84 20.58 -5.75
CA ILE A 322 -13.02 19.15 -6.00
C ILE A 322 -14.49 18.83 -6.10
N CYS A 323 -14.87 18.14 -7.17
CA CYS A 323 -16.26 17.76 -7.39
C CYS A 323 -16.40 16.30 -7.87
N ALA A 324 -17.62 15.81 -7.79
CA ALA A 324 -18.01 14.50 -8.28
C ALA A 324 -19.11 14.64 -9.35
N VAL A 325 -18.99 13.90 -10.44
CA VAL A 325 -19.83 14.00 -11.64
C VAL A 325 -20.48 12.66 -11.93
N ALA A 326 -21.80 12.62 -12.07
CA ALA A 326 -22.56 11.44 -12.47
C ALA A 326 -23.18 11.60 -13.87
N GLY A 327 -23.41 10.47 -14.54
CA GLY A 327 -24.02 10.40 -15.87
C GLY A 327 -23.02 10.08 -16.98
N LEU A 328 -21.82 9.63 -16.63
CA LEU A 328 -20.75 9.25 -17.54
C LEU A 328 -20.45 7.75 -17.38
N ASP A 329 -21.20 6.89 -18.09
CA ASP A 329 -21.19 5.44 -17.86
C ASP A 329 -19.82 4.78 -18.18
N ASP A 330 -19.08 5.32 -19.14
CA ASP A 330 -17.81 4.75 -19.62
C ASP A 330 -16.58 5.54 -19.17
N VAL A 331 -16.73 6.46 -18.22
CA VAL A 331 -15.60 7.26 -17.73
C VAL A 331 -14.55 6.39 -17.06
N MET A 332 -13.27 6.69 -17.32
CA MET A 332 -12.11 6.01 -16.72
C MET A 332 -11.25 7.00 -15.91
N ILE A 333 -10.52 6.45 -14.95
CA ILE A 333 -9.54 7.24 -14.19
C ILE A 333 -8.41 7.67 -15.14
N GLY A 334 -7.96 8.94 -15.00
CA GLY A 334 -6.93 9.53 -15.86
C GLY A 334 -7.48 10.20 -17.12
N GLU A 335 -8.79 10.08 -17.40
CA GLU A 335 -9.43 10.85 -18.45
C GLU A 335 -9.68 12.30 -18.02
N THR A 336 -9.71 13.20 -18.98
CA THR A 336 -10.07 14.60 -18.77
C THR A 336 -11.51 14.83 -19.22
N ILE A 337 -12.34 15.34 -18.32
CA ILE A 337 -13.64 15.94 -18.64
C ILE A 337 -13.37 17.36 -19.10
N MET A 338 -13.75 17.70 -20.34
CA MET A 338 -13.38 18.98 -20.95
C MET A 338 -14.49 19.59 -21.81
N ALA A 339 -14.42 20.90 -22.00
CA ALA A 339 -15.25 21.61 -22.98
C ALA A 339 -14.81 21.27 -24.41
N ASP A 340 -15.68 21.53 -25.38
CA ASP A 340 -15.35 21.39 -26.80
C ASP A 340 -14.19 22.34 -27.16
N GLY A 341 -13.14 21.79 -27.78
CA GLY A 341 -11.94 22.53 -28.18
C GLY A 341 -10.88 22.70 -27.09
N ALA A 342 -11.09 22.19 -25.88
CA ALA A 342 -10.03 22.09 -24.86
C ALA A 342 -9.13 20.87 -25.12
N GLU A 343 -7.87 20.96 -24.70
CA GLU A 343 -6.91 19.84 -24.75
C GLU A 343 -7.01 18.99 -23.50
N PRO A 344 -6.83 17.65 -23.59
CA PRO A 344 -6.83 16.79 -22.43
C PRO A 344 -5.56 17.04 -21.58
N LEU A 345 -5.73 16.99 -20.26
CA LEU A 345 -4.63 17.08 -19.28
C LEU A 345 -3.75 15.82 -19.32
N PRO A 346 -2.49 15.92 -18.88
CA PRO A 346 -1.63 14.75 -18.71
C PRO A 346 -2.31 13.68 -17.86
N THR A 347 -2.22 12.42 -18.29
CA THR A 347 -2.78 11.30 -17.54
C THR A 347 -1.98 11.02 -16.27
N ILE A 348 -2.64 10.49 -15.27
CA ILE A 348 -1.97 10.07 -14.03
C ILE A 348 -1.12 8.84 -14.34
N THR A 349 0.18 8.94 -14.12
CA THR A 349 1.10 7.81 -14.21
C THR A 349 1.10 7.06 -12.88
N VAL A 350 0.70 5.80 -12.90
CA VAL A 350 0.76 4.91 -11.74
C VAL A 350 1.90 3.93 -11.95
N GLU A 351 2.69 3.70 -10.90
CA GLU A 351 3.79 2.73 -10.97
C GLU A 351 3.27 1.33 -11.30
N GLU A 352 4.05 0.57 -12.05
CA GLU A 352 3.68 -0.77 -12.51
C GLU A 352 3.59 -1.79 -11.37
N PRO A 353 2.73 -2.81 -11.48
CA PRO A 353 2.62 -3.87 -10.50
C PRO A 353 3.92 -4.68 -10.39
N THR A 354 4.27 -5.09 -9.16
CA THR A 354 5.49 -5.87 -8.85
C THR A 354 5.21 -7.33 -8.50
N VAL A 355 3.98 -7.65 -8.07
CA VAL A 355 3.56 -8.99 -7.64
C VAL A 355 2.36 -9.45 -8.45
N ARG A 356 2.34 -10.75 -8.77
CA ARG A 356 1.22 -11.42 -9.43
C ARG A 356 0.77 -12.64 -8.68
N MET A 357 -0.52 -12.95 -8.74
CA MET A 357 -1.11 -14.16 -8.18
C MET A 357 -2.08 -14.79 -9.19
N THR A 358 -2.15 -16.11 -9.20
CA THR A 358 -3.07 -16.85 -10.08
C THR A 358 -4.38 -17.11 -9.34
N PHE A 359 -5.49 -16.69 -9.90
CA PHE A 359 -6.85 -16.97 -9.45
C PHE A 359 -7.43 -18.07 -10.33
N THR A 360 -8.00 -19.11 -9.72
CA THR A 360 -8.62 -20.23 -10.44
C THR A 360 -9.96 -20.59 -9.83
N VAL A 361 -10.84 -21.15 -10.62
CA VAL A 361 -12.10 -21.71 -10.12
C VAL A 361 -11.79 -22.80 -9.08
N ASN A 362 -12.58 -22.88 -8.02
CA ASN A 362 -12.45 -23.91 -7.00
C ASN A 362 -12.73 -25.30 -7.59
N GLY A 363 -11.72 -26.15 -7.59
CA GLY A 363 -11.81 -27.54 -8.04
C GLY A 363 -11.78 -28.56 -6.91
N SER A 364 -11.93 -28.12 -5.66
CA SER A 364 -11.93 -29.00 -4.49
C SER A 364 -13.23 -29.84 -4.41
N PRO A 365 -13.23 -30.94 -3.64
CA PRO A 365 -14.45 -31.73 -3.38
C PRO A 365 -15.55 -30.94 -2.63
N PHE A 366 -15.22 -29.79 -2.08
CA PHE A 366 -16.16 -28.92 -1.36
C PHE A 366 -16.66 -27.74 -2.20
N ALA A 367 -16.25 -27.67 -3.47
CA ALA A 367 -16.66 -26.61 -4.37
C ALA A 367 -18.20 -26.44 -4.43
N GLY A 368 -18.68 -25.20 -4.30
CA GLY A 368 -20.08 -24.83 -4.37
C GLY A 368 -20.90 -25.10 -3.10
N LYS A 369 -20.26 -25.53 -2.00
CA LYS A 369 -20.99 -25.74 -0.72
C LYS A 369 -21.22 -24.44 0.04
N GLU A 370 -20.32 -23.48 -0.05
CA GLU A 370 -20.30 -22.26 0.77
C GLU A 370 -20.49 -20.99 -0.06
N GLY A 371 -19.97 -20.94 -1.29
CA GLY A 371 -20.01 -19.77 -2.16
C GLY A 371 -21.24 -19.70 -3.04
N LYS A 372 -21.69 -18.46 -3.34
CA LYS A 372 -22.77 -18.19 -4.30
C LYS A 372 -22.22 -18.07 -5.73
N PHE A 373 -21.03 -17.48 -5.88
CA PHE A 373 -20.38 -17.19 -7.14
C PHE A 373 -19.15 -18.09 -7.32
N VAL A 374 -19.32 -19.18 -8.10
CA VAL A 374 -18.32 -20.24 -8.24
C VAL A 374 -17.79 -20.41 -9.67
N THR A 375 -18.29 -19.62 -10.63
CA THR A 375 -17.94 -19.78 -12.05
C THR A 375 -16.84 -18.80 -12.48
N SER A 376 -16.06 -19.19 -13.51
CA SER A 376 -15.04 -18.33 -14.11
C SER A 376 -15.64 -17.03 -14.67
N ARG A 377 -16.86 -17.08 -15.19
CA ARG A 377 -17.56 -15.89 -15.69
C ARG A 377 -17.83 -14.89 -14.56
N ASN A 378 -18.39 -15.35 -13.45
CA ASN A 378 -18.66 -14.46 -12.30
C ASN A 378 -17.37 -13.82 -11.77
N MET A 379 -16.29 -14.61 -11.73
CA MET A 379 -14.96 -14.12 -11.32
C MET A 379 -14.45 -13.06 -12.29
N LYS A 380 -14.54 -13.31 -13.60
CA LYS A 380 -14.13 -12.35 -14.62
C LYS A 380 -14.91 -11.05 -14.51
N ASP A 381 -16.24 -11.11 -14.47
CA ASP A 381 -17.11 -9.94 -14.37
C ASP A 381 -16.82 -9.11 -13.10
N ARG A 382 -16.39 -9.77 -12.01
CA ARG A 382 -15.99 -9.09 -10.77
C ARG A 382 -14.61 -8.45 -10.89
N LEU A 383 -13.64 -9.14 -11.49
CA LEU A 383 -12.30 -8.60 -11.72
C LEU A 383 -12.32 -7.44 -12.71
N ASP A 384 -13.13 -7.52 -13.77
CA ASP A 384 -13.29 -6.43 -14.73
C ASP A 384 -13.85 -5.16 -14.04
N ARG A 385 -14.84 -5.31 -13.14
CA ARG A 385 -15.33 -4.20 -12.31
C ARG A 385 -14.28 -3.61 -11.37
N GLU A 386 -13.37 -4.44 -10.86
CA GLU A 386 -12.28 -3.94 -10.02
C GLU A 386 -11.28 -3.11 -10.83
N LEU A 387 -10.95 -3.54 -12.06
CA LEU A 387 -10.06 -2.79 -12.95
C LEU A 387 -10.57 -1.39 -13.29
N GLU A 388 -11.88 -1.20 -13.31
CA GLU A 388 -12.48 0.11 -13.55
C GLU A 388 -12.17 1.12 -12.44
N ARG A 389 -12.01 0.64 -11.20
CA ARG A 389 -11.79 1.46 -10.01
C ARG A 389 -10.33 1.54 -9.58
N ASN A 390 -9.51 0.59 -10.00
CA ASN A 390 -8.15 0.42 -9.51
C ASN A 390 -7.13 0.33 -10.65
N LEU A 391 -6.47 1.45 -10.95
CA LEU A 391 -5.44 1.54 -11.99
C LEU A 391 -4.15 0.75 -11.65
N ALA A 392 -3.88 0.52 -10.36
CA ALA A 392 -2.69 -0.18 -9.92
C ALA A 392 -2.83 -1.70 -10.04
N LEU A 393 -4.01 -2.18 -10.47
CA LEU A 393 -4.31 -3.59 -10.67
C LEU A 393 -4.33 -3.92 -12.16
N LYS A 394 -3.78 -5.09 -12.53
CA LYS A 394 -3.82 -5.59 -13.90
C LYS A 394 -4.28 -7.03 -13.88
N VAL A 395 -5.18 -7.40 -14.77
CA VAL A 395 -5.69 -8.77 -14.90
C VAL A 395 -5.39 -9.29 -16.29
N GLU A 396 -4.74 -10.45 -16.34
CA GLU A 396 -4.39 -11.13 -17.58
C GLU A 396 -5.04 -12.52 -17.60
N PRO A 397 -5.36 -13.07 -18.78
CA PRO A 397 -5.82 -14.45 -18.87
C PRO A 397 -4.69 -15.39 -18.41
N GLY A 398 -5.06 -16.41 -17.63
CA GLY A 398 -4.11 -17.41 -17.15
C GLY A 398 -3.88 -18.55 -18.18
N GLU A 399 -3.18 -19.60 -17.75
CA GLU A 399 -2.86 -20.77 -18.58
C GLU A 399 -4.11 -21.56 -19.04
N THR A 400 -5.21 -21.43 -18.33
CA THR A 400 -6.49 -22.10 -18.65
C THR A 400 -7.62 -21.09 -18.71
N ALA A 401 -8.69 -21.42 -19.43
CA ALA A 401 -9.88 -20.57 -19.54
C ALA A 401 -10.55 -20.23 -18.18
N ASP A 402 -10.29 -21.05 -17.17
CA ASP A 402 -10.82 -20.88 -15.81
C ASP A 402 -9.81 -20.26 -14.84
N SER A 403 -8.74 -19.64 -15.37
CA SER A 403 -7.70 -19.00 -14.55
C SER A 403 -7.40 -17.59 -15.01
N PHE A 404 -7.12 -16.71 -14.05
CA PHE A 404 -6.74 -15.31 -14.25
C PHE A 404 -5.45 -15.02 -13.49
N ILE A 405 -4.57 -14.22 -14.07
CA ILE A 405 -3.38 -13.71 -13.42
C ILE A 405 -3.71 -12.28 -12.96
N VAL A 406 -3.75 -12.08 -11.66
CA VAL A 406 -4.00 -10.77 -11.05
C VAL A 406 -2.66 -10.20 -10.61
N CYS A 407 -2.30 -9.05 -11.16
CA CYS A 407 -1.06 -8.34 -10.86
C CYS A 407 -1.40 -7.11 -10.01
N GLY A 408 -0.66 -6.91 -8.92
CA GLY A 408 -0.82 -5.79 -8.00
C GLY A 408 0.52 -5.25 -7.54
N ARG A 409 0.50 -4.13 -6.85
CA ARG A 409 1.71 -3.47 -6.38
C ARG A 409 2.40 -4.22 -5.24
N GLY A 410 1.63 -4.94 -4.43
CA GLY A 410 2.13 -5.77 -3.35
C GLY A 410 1.17 -6.91 -3.00
N ALA A 411 1.61 -7.81 -2.14
CA ALA A 411 0.81 -8.95 -1.72
C ALA A 411 -0.44 -8.53 -0.93
N LEU A 412 -0.33 -7.51 -0.07
CA LEU A 412 -1.44 -6.99 0.73
C LEU A 412 -2.55 -6.41 -0.16
N HIS A 413 -2.19 -5.71 -1.24
CA HIS A 413 -3.17 -5.17 -2.19
C HIS A 413 -4.03 -6.27 -2.81
N ILE A 414 -3.40 -7.37 -3.26
CA ILE A 414 -4.12 -8.51 -3.83
C ILE A 414 -4.93 -9.25 -2.74
N THR A 415 -4.39 -9.39 -1.51
CA THR A 415 -5.09 -10.07 -0.42
C THR A 415 -6.36 -9.33 0.02
N ILE A 416 -6.36 -8.00 -0.02
CA ILE A 416 -7.56 -7.20 0.24
C ILE A 416 -8.63 -7.44 -0.82
N LEU A 417 -8.24 -7.52 -2.10
CA LEU A 417 -9.18 -7.89 -3.16
C LEU A 417 -9.78 -9.28 -2.91
N ILE A 418 -8.95 -10.26 -2.53
CA ILE A 418 -9.40 -11.62 -2.20
C ILE A 418 -10.41 -11.60 -1.05
N GLU A 419 -10.12 -10.84 0.01
CA GLU A 419 -11.00 -10.74 1.18
C GLU A 419 -12.34 -10.06 0.84
N ASN A 420 -12.33 -9.00 0.01
CA ASN A 420 -13.53 -8.36 -0.49
C ASN A 420 -14.39 -9.37 -1.29
N MET A 421 -13.79 -10.08 -2.24
CA MET A 421 -14.48 -11.10 -3.02
C MET A 421 -15.05 -12.21 -2.12
N ARG A 422 -14.30 -12.65 -1.11
CA ARG A 422 -14.74 -13.63 -0.12
C ARG A 422 -16.03 -13.17 0.60
N ARG A 423 -16.06 -11.92 1.07
CA ARG A 423 -17.22 -11.33 1.77
C ARG A 423 -18.41 -11.11 0.84
N GLU A 424 -18.17 -10.84 -0.43
CA GLU A 424 -19.22 -10.77 -1.47
C GLU A 424 -19.85 -12.14 -1.81
N GLY A 425 -19.28 -13.23 -1.31
CA GLY A 425 -19.81 -14.60 -1.50
C GLY A 425 -19.18 -15.37 -2.65
N PHE A 426 -18.01 -14.96 -3.12
CA PHE A 426 -17.23 -15.70 -4.12
C PHE A 426 -16.50 -16.89 -3.50
N GLU A 427 -16.33 -17.94 -4.30
CA GLU A 427 -15.56 -19.12 -3.96
C GLU A 427 -14.58 -19.42 -5.10
N PHE A 428 -13.28 -19.47 -4.78
CA PHE A 428 -12.21 -19.65 -5.76
C PHE A 428 -10.93 -20.15 -5.09
N CYS A 429 -9.93 -20.53 -5.88
CA CYS A 429 -8.60 -20.88 -5.41
C CYS A 429 -7.57 -19.88 -5.89
N ILE A 430 -6.58 -19.61 -5.06
CA ILE A 430 -5.43 -18.74 -5.37
C ILE A 430 -4.13 -19.50 -5.28
N GLY A 431 -3.20 -19.17 -6.18
CA GLY A 431 -1.82 -19.64 -6.14
C GLY A 431 -0.91 -18.73 -5.32
N PRO A 432 0.34 -19.15 -5.09
CA PRO A 432 1.31 -18.34 -4.35
C PRO A 432 1.63 -17.02 -5.06
N PRO A 433 1.95 -15.97 -4.30
CA PRO A 433 2.43 -14.73 -4.85
C PRO A 433 3.77 -14.92 -5.57
N GLN A 434 3.90 -14.35 -6.74
CA GLN A 434 5.10 -14.40 -7.56
C GLN A 434 5.49 -12.98 -7.95
N VAL A 435 6.79 -12.67 -7.93
CA VAL A 435 7.29 -11.38 -8.40
C VAL A 435 7.28 -11.30 -9.93
N ILE A 436 7.06 -10.11 -10.45
CA ILE A 436 7.11 -9.83 -11.88
C ILE A 436 8.56 -9.47 -12.22
N PHE A 437 9.16 -10.23 -13.12
CA PHE A 437 10.49 -9.97 -13.62
C PHE A 437 10.44 -9.05 -14.83
N LYS A 438 11.45 -8.19 -14.99
CA LYS A 438 11.69 -7.40 -16.20
C LYS A 438 12.96 -7.88 -16.89
N GLU A 439 13.15 -7.47 -18.13
CA GLU A 439 14.39 -7.68 -18.87
C GLU A 439 14.99 -6.31 -19.18
N ASP A 440 16.30 -6.17 -19.04
CA ASP A 440 17.02 -4.98 -19.48
C ASP A 440 17.20 -4.99 -21.01
N ASP A 441 17.71 -3.90 -21.58
CA ASP A 441 17.99 -3.78 -23.01
C ASP A 441 18.99 -4.84 -23.53
N ALA A 442 19.74 -5.47 -22.62
CA ALA A 442 20.69 -6.55 -22.91
C ALA A 442 20.08 -7.95 -22.75
N GLY A 443 18.77 -8.07 -22.44
CA GLY A 443 18.08 -9.34 -22.20
C GLY A 443 18.42 -10.00 -20.87
N LYS A 444 18.99 -9.27 -19.92
CA LYS A 444 19.24 -9.79 -18.55
C LYS A 444 18.00 -9.62 -17.69
N LYS A 445 17.73 -10.65 -16.91
CA LYS A 445 16.61 -10.69 -15.98
C LYS A 445 16.84 -9.74 -14.81
N LEU A 446 15.88 -8.84 -14.61
CA LEU A 446 15.80 -7.92 -13.47
C LEU A 446 14.67 -8.35 -12.55
N GLU A 447 14.87 -8.17 -11.25
CA GLU A 447 13.84 -8.41 -10.23
C GLU A 447 13.63 -7.18 -9.34
N PRO A 448 12.42 -7.02 -8.79
CA PRO A 448 12.13 -5.93 -7.89
C PRO A 448 12.83 -6.12 -6.54
N PHE A 449 13.37 -5.03 -5.99
CA PHE A 449 13.97 -4.97 -4.67
C PHE A 449 13.24 -3.95 -3.80
N GLU A 450 13.26 -4.22 -2.51
CA GLU A 450 12.71 -3.33 -1.50
C GLU A 450 13.77 -2.97 -0.45
N GLU A 451 13.71 -1.75 0.04
CA GLU A 451 14.39 -1.35 1.27
C GLU A 451 13.53 -1.82 2.45
N ALA A 452 14.05 -2.78 3.21
CA ALA A 452 13.43 -3.31 4.40
C ALA A 452 14.05 -2.65 5.63
N VAL A 453 13.22 -2.04 6.48
CA VAL A 453 13.62 -1.46 7.77
C VAL A 453 13.01 -2.32 8.86
N VAL A 454 13.88 -2.92 9.70
CA VAL A 454 13.47 -3.76 10.81
C VAL A 454 13.86 -3.08 12.12
N GLU A 455 12.88 -2.83 12.97
CA GLU A 455 13.10 -2.33 14.32
C GLU A 455 12.94 -3.48 15.30
N VAL A 456 13.97 -3.74 16.11
CA VAL A 456 14.03 -4.92 16.97
C VAL A 456 14.91 -4.67 18.19
N GLY A 457 14.65 -5.38 19.30
CA GLY A 457 15.54 -5.37 20.47
C GLY A 457 16.92 -5.95 20.12
N GLU A 458 17.98 -5.37 20.67
CA GLU A 458 19.37 -5.72 20.43
C GLU A 458 19.63 -7.24 20.57
N GLU A 459 18.93 -7.93 21.47
CA GLU A 459 19.05 -9.37 21.73
C GLU A 459 18.66 -10.24 20.54
N TYR A 460 17.84 -9.72 19.59
CA TYR A 460 17.37 -10.45 18.41
C TYR A 460 18.10 -10.08 17.11
N ASN A 461 19.04 -9.13 17.14
CA ASN A 461 19.76 -8.65 15.95
C ASN A 461 20.35 -9.80 15.15
N GLY A 462 21.02 -10.75 15.81
CA GLY A 462 21.64 -11.88 15.13
C GLY A 462 20.66 -12.74 14.35
N SER A 463 19.48 -13.01 14.92
CA SER A 463 18.45 -13.82 14.28
C SER A 463 17.84 -13.12 13.05
N VAL A 464 17.62 -11.82 13.13
CA VAL A 464 17.07 -11.01 12.02
C VAL A 464 18.09 -10.92 10.88
N VAL A 465 19.35 -10.63 11.21
CA VAL A 465 20.45 -10.55 10.24
C VAL A 465 20.63 -11.87 9.50
N GLU A 466 20.67 -13.00 10.21
CA GLU A 466 20.78 -14.34 9.60
C GLU A 466 19.60 -14.63 8.66
N LEU A 467 18.38 -14.31 9.10
CA LEU A 467 17.16 -14.57 8.34
C LEU A 467 17.12 -13.77 7.03
N LEU A 468 17.47 -12.47 7.07
CA LEU A 468 17.48 -11.63 5.89
C LEU A 468 18.65 -11.93 4.94
N ALA A 469 19.85 -12.29 5.48
CA ALA A 469 21.00 -12.70 4.68
C ALA A 469 20.69 -14.00 3.89
N ASN A 470 20.04 -14.99 4.52
CA ASN A 470 19.61 -16.22 3.85
C ASN A 470 18.61 -15.95 2.71
N ARG A 471 17.87 -14.83 2.77
CA ARG A 471 16.94 -14.34 1.74
C ARG A 471 17.61 -13.42 0.71
N LYS A 472 18.95 -13.41 0.62
CA LYS A 472 19.73 -12.57 -0.30
C LYS A 472 19.60 -11.06 -0.03
N GLY A 473 19.31 -10.69 1.22
CA GLY A 473 19.33 -9.30 1.65
C GLY A 473 20.77 -8.80 1.80
N GLU A 474 20.99 -7.56 1.37
CA GLU A 474 22.23 -6.80 1.57
C GLU A 474 22.00 -5.78 2.70
N MET A 475 22.80 -5.85 3.76
CA MET A 475 22.66 -4.92 4.88
C MET A 475 23.22 -3.55 4.49
N LEU A 476 22.38 -2.52 4.60
CA LEU A 476 22.74 -1.13 4.30
C LEU A 476 23.24 -0.41 5.55
N ASP A 477 22.53 -0.59 6.68
CA ASP A 477 22.81 0.14 7.91
C ASP A 477 22.33 -0.64 9.14
N LEU A 478 22.95 -0.36 10.31
CA LEU A 478 22.55 -0.91 11.60
C LEU A 478 22.81 0.15 12.68
N ILE A 479 21.75 0.69 13.26
CA ILE A 479 21.83 1.75 14.27
C ILE A 479 21.14 1.25 15.54
N THR A 480 21.87 1.22 16.66
CA THR A 480 21.30 0.90 17.97
C THR A 480 21.16 2.18 18.79
N ASN A 481 19.97 2.42 19.32
CA ASN A 481 19.70 3.57 20.16
C ASN A 481 20.05 3.28 21.65
N ASP A 482 20.10 4.33 22.46
CA ASP A 482 20.45 4.25 23.91
C ASP A 482 19.47 3.39 24.74
N LYS A 483 18.31 3.03 24.17
CA LYS A 483 17.27 2.20 24.82
C LYS A 483 17.40 0.71 24.48
N GLY A 484 18.44 0.30 23.74
CA GLY A 484 18.63 -1.08 23.30
C GLY A 484 17.70 -1.53 22.18
N MET A 485 17.08 -0.60 21.45
CA MET A 485 16.37 -0.89 20.21
C MET A 485 17.31 -0.66 19.03
N THR A 486 17.32 -1.57 18.09
CA THR A 486 18.15 -1.52 16.89
C THR A 486 17.27 -1.38 15.66
N THR A 487 17.61 -0.41 14.82
CA THR A 487 17.03 -0.24 13.48
C THR A 487 18.03 -0.82 12.47
N ILE A 488 17.59 -1.81 11.72
CA ILE A 488 18.41 -2.50 10.71
C ILE A 488 17.81 -2.21 9.34
N LYS A 489 18.60 -1.68 8.42
CA LYS A 489 18.21 -1.41 7.04
C LYS A 489 18.82 -2.44 6.10
N TYR A 490 17.98 -3.04 5.29
CA TYR A 490 18.37 -4.04 4.29
C TYR A 490 17.80 -3.69 2.92
N LYS A 491 18.56 -4.00 1.89
CA LYS A 491 18.07 -4.08 0.51
C LYS A 491 17.83 -5.54 0.17
N VAL A 492 16.58 -5.91 -0.06
CA VAL A 492 16.15 -7.30 -0.19
C VAL A 492 15.35 -7.50 -1.47
N PRO A 493 15.55 -8.57 -2.26
CA PRO A 493 14.65 -8.90 -3.35
C PRO A 493 13.22 -9.10 -2.83
N THR A 494 12.21 -8.53 -3.48
CA THR A 494 10.78 -8.64 -3.06
C THR A 494 10.37 -10.10 -2.83
N ARG A 495 10.83 -11.06 -3.66
CA ARG A 495 10.54 -12.49 -3.45
C ARG A 495 11.19 -13.05 -2.18
N GLY A 496 12.26 -12.44 -1.68
CA GLY A 496 12.90 -12.79 -0.41
C GLY A 496 12.09 -12.32 0.80
N LEU A 497 11.26 -11.28 0.63
CA LEU A 497 10.40 -10.74 1.68
C LEU A 497 9.07 -11.52 1.82
N LEU A 498 8.69 -12.30 0.80
CA LEU A 498 7.50 -13.15 0.89
C LEU A 498 7.65 -14.17 2.04
N GLY A 499 6.73 -14.12 3.00
CA GLY A 499 6.72 -14.96 4.20
C GLY A 499 7.78 -14.62 5.27
N VAL A 500 8.58 -13.57 5.07
CA VAL A 500 9.62 -13.16 6.05
C VAL A 500 9.00 -12.51 7.28
N ARG A 501 7.90 -11.78 7.16
CA ARG A 501 7.26 -11.09 8.28
C ARG A 501 6.93 -12.04 9.43
N ASN A 502 6.28 -13.16 9.14
CA ASN A 502 5.95 -14.18 10.13
C ASN A 502 7.19 -14.84 10.72
N ALA A 503 8.24 -15.04 9.91
CA ALA A 503 9.50 -15.60 10.39
C ALA A 503 10.20 -14.64 11.36
N ILE A 504 10.27 -13.35 11.04
CA ILE A 504 10.84 -12.31 11.93
C ILE A 504 10.04 -12.23 13.22
N LEU A 505 8.71 -12.11 13.16
CA LEU A 505 7.85 -12.06 14.35
C LEU A 505 8.03 -13.29 15.25
N THR A 506 8.16 -14.47 14.65
CA THR A 506 8.42 -15.71 15.42
C THR A 506 9.79 -15.67 16.09
N ALA A 507 10.85 -15.27 15.36
CA ALA A 507 12.21 -15.18 15.88
C ALA A 507 12.36 -14.14 17.00
N THR A 508 11.59 -13.05 16.94
CA THR A 508 11.63 -11.91 17.87
C THR A 508 10.50 -11.92 18.90
N ARG A 509 9.76 -13.03 19.01
CA ARG A 509 8.62 -13.18 19.93
C ARG A 509 7.54 -12.10 19.76
N GLY A 510 7.36 -11.61 18.55
CA GLY A 510 6.35 -10.62 18.21
C GLY A 510 6.75 -9.17 18.47
N THR A 511 7.99 -8.88 18.85
CA THR A 511 8.44 -7.52 19.22
C THR A 511 8.98 -6.72 18.04
N ALA A 512 9.35 -7.37 16.92
CA ALA A 512 9.90 -6.66 15.77
C ALA A 512 8.83 -5.98 14.92
N VAL A 513 9.20 -4.83 14.37
CA VAL A 513 8.43 -4.11 13.36
C VAL A 513 9.18 -4.19 12.03
N LEU A 514 8.53 -4.68 10.99
CA LEU A 514 9.08 -4.76 9.63
C LEU A 514 8.29 -3.82 8.72
N ASN A 515 9.00 -2.90 8.08
CA ASN A 515 8.48 -2.02 7.04
C ASN A 515 9.29 -2.19 5.77
N THR A 516 8.63 -2.15 4.62
CA THR A 516 9.28 -2.31 3.31
C THR A 516 8.84 -1.21 2.36
N ILE A 517 9.75 -0.73 1.52
CA ILE A 517 9.49 0.27 0.50
C ILE A 517 10.16 -0.18 -0.78
N PHE A 518 9.42 -0.16 -1.89
CA PHE A 518 9.97 -0.47 -3.20
C PHE A 518 11.12 0.49 -3.57
N ASP A 519 12.28 -0.06 -3.95
CA ASP A 519 13.48 0.69 -4.29
C ASP A 519 13.73 0.73 -5.80
N GLY A 520 13.45 -0.36 -6.52
CA GLY A 520 13.66 -0.43 -7.97
C GLY A 520 13.88 -1.85 -8.48
N TYR A 521 14.24 -1.95 -9.76
CA TYR A 521 14.58 -3.22 -10.42
C TYR A 521 16.10 -3.38 -10.51
N TYR A 522 16.61 -4.53 -10.03
CA TYR A 522 18.03 -4.85 -10.00
C TYR A 522 18.29 -6.24 -10.59
N PRO A 523 19.54 -6.57 -10.92
CA PRO A 523 19.88 -7.89 -11.44
C PRO A 523 19.44 -9.02 -10.52
N TYR A 524 18.99 -10.14 -11.10
CA TYR A 524 18.53 -11.32 -10.38
C TYR A 524 19.56 -11.85 -9.38
N ALA A 525 19.21 -11.93 -8.10
CA ALA A 525 20.10 -12.30 -6.99
C ALA A 525 20.36 -13.82 -6.84
N GLY A 526 19.81 -14.65 -7.73
CA GLY A 526 19.96 -16.11 -7.65
C GLY A 526 18.80 -16.78 -6.90
N GLU A 527 18.87 -18.08 -6.69
CA GLU A 527 17.79 -18.85 -6.03
C GLU A 527 17.68 -18.51 -4.54
N ILE A 528 16.45 -18.40 -4.05
CA ILE A 528 16.13 -18.19 -2.64
C ILE A 528 15.25 -19.35 -2.18
N GLN A 529 15.65 -19.97 -1.07
CA GLN A 529 14.85 -21.01 -0.44
C GLN A 529 13.71 -20.35 0.35
N GLN A 530 12.47 -20.67 -0.02
CA GLN A 530 11.29 -20.05 0.58
C GLN A 530 10.86 -20.73 1.89
N ARG A 531 10.89 -22.06 1.95
CA ARG A 531 10.41 -22.83 3.10
C ARG A 531 11.24 -24.11 3.29
N ASP A 532 11.66 -24.36 4.54
CA ASP A 532 12.43 -25.57 4.91
C ASP A 532 11.51 -26.73 5.28
N ASN A 533 10.33 -26.44 5.84
CA ASN A 533 9.39 -27.42 6.35
C ASN A 533 8.38 -27.86 5.29
N GLY A 534 8.08 -29.16 5.25
CA GLY A 534 7.01 -29.71 4.41
C GLY A 534 5.62 -29.47 4.98
N SER A 535 4.59 -29.97 4.27
CA SER A 535 3.20 -29.95 4.69
C SER A 535 2.71 -31.32 5.15
N LEU A 536 1.83 -31.34 6.14
CA LEU A 536 1.04 -32.51 6.50
C LEU A 536 -0.22 -32.51 5.64
N ILE A 537 -0.42 -33.59 4.85
CA ILE A 537 -1.49 -33.66 3.84
C ILE A 537 -2.50 -34.75 4.26
N ALA A 538 -3.79 -34.43 4.20
CA ALA A 538 -4.83 -35.42 4.45
C ALA A 538 -4.79 -36.54 3.41
N PHE A 539 -4.77 -37.80 3.89
CA PHE A 539 -4.71 -39.00 3.06
C PHE A 539 -6.05 -39.39 2.47
N GLU A 540 -7.13 -39.16 3.22
CA GLU A 540 -8.49 -39.54 2.82
C GLU A 540 -9.51 -38.46 3.20
N THR A 541 -10.66 -38.50 2.55
CA THR A 541 -11.80 -37.64 2.87
C THR A 541 -12.55 -38.18 4.07
N GLY A 542 -12.91 -37.30 5.03
CA GLY A 542 -13.64 -37.67 6.23
C GLY A 542 -13.64 -36.58 7.28
N GLN A 543 -14.07 -36.93 8.49
CA GLN A 543 -14.09 -36.03 9.63
C GLN A 543 -12.86 -36.27 10.53
N ALA A 544 -12.12 -35.23 10.87
CA ALA A 544 -10.95 -35.31 11.73
C ALA A 544 -11.34 -35.82 13.14
N THR A 545 -10.61 -36.82 13.65
CA THR A 545 -10.85 -37.44 14.96
C THR A 545 -9.76 -37.06 15.95
N SER A 546 -10.12 -36.93 17.24
CA SER A 546 -9.13 -36.64 18.30
C SER A 546 -8.03 -37.69 18.35
N TYR A 547 -8.38 -38.96 18.09
CA TYR A 547 -7.41 -40.08 18.09
C TYR A 547 -6.37 -39.94 16.97
N ALA A 548 -6.80 -39.59 15.77
CA ALA A 548 -5.89 -39.44 14.63
C ALA A 548 -5.04 -38.17 14.76
N LEU A 549 -5.61 -37.06 15.23
CA LEU A 549 -4.90 -35.81 15.47
C LEU A 549 -3.84 -35.95 16.56
N PHE A 550 -4.09 -36.74 17.61
CA PHE A 550 -3.10 -37.05 18.64
C PHE A 550 -1.83 -37.71 18.05
N SER A 551 -2.01 -38.63 17.12
CA SER A 551 -0.86 -39.25 16.43
C SER A 551 -0.20 -38.31 15.39
N ALA A 552 -0.98 -37.40 14.78
CA ALA A 552 -0.47 -36.48 13.77
C ALA A 552 0.33 -35.32 14.38
N GLN A 553 -0.05 -34.85 15.59
CA GLN A 553 0.65 -33.73 16.27
C GLN A 553 2.11 -34.05 16.63
N GLU A 554 2.47 -35.33 16.78
CA GLU A 554 3.87 -35.76 16.99
C GLU A 554 4.77 -35.45 15.78
N ARG A 555 4.18 -35.23 14.61
CA ARG A 555 4.90 -35.00 13.33
C ARG A 555 4.93 -33.54 12.90
N GLY A 556 4.15 -32.70 13.59
CA GLY A 556 4.10 -31.28 13.27
C GLY A 556 2.97 -30.52 13.94
N ILE A 557 2.81 -29.27 13.52
CA ILE A 557 1.78 -28.35 14.05
C ILE A 557 0.54 -28.48 13.19
N MET A 558 -0.62 -28.74 13.82
CA MET A 558 -1.88 -28.91 13.12
C MET A 558 -2.57 -27.56 12.89
N PHE A 559 -3.35 -27.46 11.79
CA PHE A 559 -4.22 -26.31 11.47
C PHE A 559 -5.70 -26.57 11.81
N ILE A 560 -6.07 -27.83 12.02
CA ILE A 560 -7.47 -28.26 12.16
C ILE A 560 -7.77 -28.77 13.56
N LYS A 561 -9.03 -28.61 13.99
CA LYS A 561 -9.59 -29.14 15.24
C LYS A 561 -10.29 -30.48 14.99
N PRO A 562 -10.51 -31.28 16.05
CA PRO A 562 -11.40 -32.45 15.96
C PRO A 562 -12.77 -32.04 15.46
N GLY A 563 -13.39 -32.89 14.61
CA GLY A 563 -14.70 -32.63 14.05
C GLY A 563 -14.72 -31.86 12.72
N VAL A 564 -13.61 -31.29 12.29
CA VAL A 564 -13.51 -30.60 11.00
C VAL A 564 -13.55 -31.62 9.86
N GLU A 565 -14.33 -31.32 8.82
CA GLU A 565 -14.35 -32.11 7.58
C GLU A 565 -13.07 -31.81 6.76
N VAL A 566 -12.42 -32.88 6.29
CA VAL A 566 -11.24 -32.82 5.45
C VAL A 566 -11.44 -33.64 4.18
N TYR A 567 -10.72 -33.31 3.14
CA TYR A 567 -10.70 -34.09 1.89
C TYR A 567 -9.27 -34.50 1.53
N GLU A 568 -9.13 -35.50 0.69
CA GLU A 568 -7.82 -35.95 0.20
C GLU A 568 -7.07 -34.82 -0.51
N GLY A 569 -5.80 -34.59 -0.13
CA GLY A 569 -4.97 -33.52 -0.67
C GLY A 569 -5.10 -32.18 0.08
N MET A 570 -5.98 -32.04 1.06
CA MET A 570 -6.04 -30.89 1.94
C MET A 570 -4.83 -30.85 2.86
N VAL A 571 -4.18 -29.68 2.98
CA VAL A 571 -3.06 -29.46 3.93
C VAL A 571 -3.67 -29.21 5.31
N VAL A 572 -3.30 -30.05 6.28
CA VAL A 572 -3.84 -30.06 7.64
C VAL A 572 -2.86 -29.63 8.71
N GLY A 573 -1.61 -29.36 8.33
CA GLY A 573 -0.57 -28.90 9.27
C GLY A 573 0.80 -28.71 8.63
N ILE A 574 1.74 -28.22 9.44
CA ILE A 574 3.15 -28.03 9.09
C ILE A 574 3.92 -29.29 9.53
N HIS A 575 4.69 -29.89 8.62
CA HIS A 575 5.57 -30.98 8.96
C HIS A 575 6.87 -30.45 9.61
N GLN A 576 7.39 -31.13 10.64
CA GLN A 576 8.63 -30.72 11.32
C GLN A 576 9.90 -30.89 10.46
N ARG A 577 9.82 -31.73 9.42
CA ARG A 577 10.96 -32.03 8.54
C ARG A 577 10.72 -31.47 7.15
N SER A 578 11.77 -31.40 6.37
CA SER A 578 11.68 -31.12 4.95
C SER A 578 10.90 -32.21 4.21
N GLY A 579 10.06 -31.81 3.25
CA GLY A 579 9.21 -32.70 2.45
C GLY A 579 7.85 -33.01 3.08
N ASP A 580 6.90 -33.23 2.21
CA ASP A 580 5.49 -33.44 2.55
C ASP A 580 5.23 -34.84 3.10
N LEU A 581 4.26 -34.94 4.01
CA LEU A 581 3.86 -36.19 4.62
C LEU A 581 2.35 -36.38 4.56
N LYS A 582 1.89 -37.44 3.93
CA LYS A 582 0.47 -37.83 3.97
C LYS A 582 0.13 -38.46 5.30
N VAL A 583 -0.90 -37.95 5.98
CA VAL A 583 -1.38 -38.38 7.29
C VAL A 583 -2.88 -38.70 7.25
N ASN A 584 -3.29 -39.75 7.91
CA ASN A 584 -4.70 -40.07 8.04
C ASN A 584 -5.27 -39.41 9.31
N VAL A 585 -5.99 -38.30 9.14
CA VAL A 585 -6.62 -37.55 10.24
C VAL A 585 -8.07 -37.98 10.51
N ALA A 586 -8.65 -38.78 9.64
CA ALA A 586 -10.03 -39.27 9.76
C ALA A 586 -10.11 -40.65 10.46
N LYS A 587 -8.96 -41.27 10.76
CA LYS A 587 -8.89 -42.60 11.36
C LYS A 587 -9.61 -42.64 12.70
N ARG A 588 -10.56 -43.56 12.84
CA ARG A 588 -11.27 -43.83 14.10
C ARG A 588 -10.54 -44.89 14.91
N LYS A 589 -10.61 -44.78 16.25
CA LYS A 589 -10.11 -45.84 17.15
C LYS A 589 -10.97 -47.10 16.91
N ALA A 590 -10.32 -48.22 16.62
CA ALA A 590 -11.01 -49.48 16.48
C ALA A 590 -11.69 -49.85 17.83
N ALA A 591 -12.96 -50.25 17.77
CA ALA A 591 -13.62 -50.74 18.96
C ALA A 591 -12.99 -52.09 19.35
N THR A 592 -12.30 -52.14 20.49
CA THR A 592 -11.74 -53.35 21.06
C THR A 592 -12.52 -53.73 22.31
N ASN A 593 -12.80 -55.04 22.50
CA ASN A 593 -13.48 -55.55 23.70
C ASN A 593 -12.60 -55.50 24.96
N VAL A 594 -11.33 -55.08 24.84
CA VAL A 594 -10.39 -54.95 25.97
C VAL A 594 -10.64 -53.56 26.62
N ARG A 595 -11.31 -53.53 27.75
CA ARG A 595 -11.37 -52.39 28.64
C ARG A 595 -10.03 -52.24 29.36
N SER A 596 -9.14 -51.38 28.89
CA SER A 596 -8.00 -50.94 29.70
C SER A 596 -8.48 -49.87 30.68
N ASN A 597 -8.21 -50.05 31.98
CA ASN A 597 -8.56 -49.07 33.03
C ASN A 597 -7.74 -47.74 32.94
N LYS A 598 -7.02 -47.51 31.86
CA LYS A 598 -6.28 -46.27 31.56
C LYS A 598 -6.82 -45.72 30.23
N ASP A 599 -8.01 -45.14 30.21
CA ASP A 599 -8.33 -44.15 29.21
C ASP A 599 -7.48 -42.90 29.52
N ALA A 600 -6.30 -42.88 28.97
CA ALA A 600 -5.46 -41.69 29.02
C ALA A 600 -6.23 -40.57 28.32
N THR A 601 -6.45 -39.47 29.03
CA THR A 601 -7.04 -38.27 28.46
C THR A 601 -6.18 -37.85 27.26
N VAL A 602 -6.78 -37.79 26.08
CA VAL A 602 -6.10 -37.34 24.87
C VAL A 602 -5.92 -35.81 24.98
N VAL A 603 -4.69 -35.37 25.25
CA VAL A 603 -4.33 -33.94 25.24
C VAL A 603 -3.90 -33.58 23.83
N LEU A 604 -4.62 -32.66 23.20
CA LEU A 604 -4.26 -32.09 21.91
C LEU A 604 -3.65 -30.71 22.11
N ASN A 605 -2.59 -30.44 21.36
CA ASN A 605 -2.03 -29.10 21.27
C ASN A 605 -3.04 -28.19 20.57
N GLU A 606 -3.04 -26.92 20.91
CA GLU A 606 -3.89 -25.93 20.22
C GLU A 606 -3.45 -25.82 18.76
N PRO A 607 -4.35 -25.97 17.80
CA PRO A 607 -4.03 -25.84 16.39
C PRO A 607 -3.70 -24.38 16.05
N LYS A 608 -2.74 -24.17 15.15
CA LYS A 608 -2.42 -22.84 14.62
C LYS A 608 -3.54 -22.39 13.70
N ASN A 609 -4.27 -21.37 14.10
CA ASN A 609 -5.25 -20.72 13.24
C ASN A 609 -4.49 -19.84 12.24
N LEU A 610 -4.67 -20.09 10.96
CA LEU A 610 -4.09 -19.27 9.89
C LEU A 610 -5.15 -18.27 9.38
N SER A 611 -4.79 -17.00 9.35
CA SER A 611 -5.53 -15.98 8.60
C SER A 611 -5.36 -16.18 7.10
N LEU A 612 -6.10 -15.43 6.29
CA LEU A 612 -5.91 -15.44 4.83
C LEU A 612 -4.49 -15.01 4.46
N ASP A 613 -3.97 -13.96 5.09
CA ASP A 613 -2.61 -13.47 4.88
C ASP A 613 -1.57 -14.55 5.21
N ASP A 614 -1.73 -15.22 6.38
CA ASP A 614 -0.85 -16.32 6.77
C ASP A 614 -0.89 -17.48 5.77
N CYS A 615 -2.06 -17.79 5.22
CA CYS A 615 -2.21 -18.83 4.20
C CYS A 615 -1.47 -18.46 2.91
N VAL A 616 -1.62 -17.21 2.45
CA VAL A 616 -0.94 -16.68 1.24
C VAL A 616 0.58 -16.70 1.40
N GLU A 617 1.08 -16.35 2.58
CA GLU A 617 2.52 -16.38 2.87
C GLU A 617 3.07 -17.81 3.05
N TYR A 618 2.23 -18.73 3.52
CA TYR A 618 2.63 -20.11 3.81
C TYR A 618 2.77 -20.98 2.57
N ILE A 619 1.88 -20.82 1.56
CA ILE A 619 1.79 -21.73 0.41
C ILE A 619 3.05 -21.74 -0.46
N GLY A 620 3.47 -22.95 -0.87
CA GLY A 620 4.53 -23.17 -1.85
C GLY A 620 3.99 -23.20 -3.29
N GLU A 621 4.89 -23.38 -4.26
CA GLU A 621 4.54 -23.40 -5.70
C GLU A 621 3.55 -24.51 -6.08
N ASP A 622 3.54 -25.60 -5.35
CA ASP A 622 2.69 -26.77 -5.56
C ASP A 622 1.42 -26.76 -4.69
N GLU A 623 1.13 -25.66 -4.02
CA GLU A 623 -0.03 -25.48 -3.12
C GLU A 623 -0.96 -24.38 -3.62
N LEU A 624 -2.22 -24.46 -3.22
CA LEU A 624 -3.25 -23.45 -3.48
C LEU A 624 -3.97 -23.15 -2.18
N VAL A 625 -4.51 -21.93 -2.05
CA VAL A 625 -5.45 -21.59 -1.01
C VAL A 625 -6.86 -21.60 -1.60
N GLU A 626 -7.74 -22.41 -1.01
CA GLU A 626 -9.18 -22.40 -1.26
C GLU A 626 -9.82 -21.32 -0.40
N VAL A 627 -10.39 -20.32 -1.06
CA VAL A 627 -11.07 -19.19 -0.42
C VAL A 627 -12.56 -19.34 -0.60
N THR A 628 -13.27 -19.38 0.52
CA THR A 628 -14.75 -19.45 0.55
C THR A 628 -15.29 -18.44 1.54
N PRO A 629 -16.58 -18.07 1.49
CA PRO A 629 -17.18 -17.12 2.43
C PRO A 629 -16.98 -17.47 3.91
N LEU A 630 -17.00 -18.77 4.23
CA LEU A 630 -16.96 -19.25 5.62
C LEU A 630 -15.58 -19.79 6.04
N SER A 631 -14.76 -20.23 5.09
CA SER A 631 -13.52 -20.97 5.39
C SER A 631 -12.37 -20.59 4.45
N VAL A 632 -11.16 -20.66 4.97
CA VAL A 632 -9.92 -20.61 4.18
C VAL A 632 -9.20 -21.92 4.41
N ARG A 633 -8.85 -22.65 3.34
CA ARG A 633 -8.20 -23.95 3.40
C ARG A 633 -7.02 -24.00 2.45
N ILE A 634 -5.99 -24.76 2.77
CA ILE A 634 -4.84 -24.99 1.90
C ILE A 634 -4.95 -26.39 1.31
N LEU A 635 -4.63 -26.52 0.02
CA LEU A 635 -4.64 -27.80 -0.68
C LEU A 635 -3.44 -27.93 -1.62
N LYS A 636 -3.05 -29.17 -1.92
CA LYS A 636 -2.06 -29.43 -2.97
C LYS A 636 -2.68 -29.21 -4.34
N ASN A 637 -1.89 -28.62 -5.25
CA ASN A 637 -2.33 -28.36 -6.61
C ASN A 637 -2.44 -29.68 -7.42
N PRO A 638 -3.65 -30.16 -7.74
CA PRO A 638 -3.85 -31.45 -8.40
C PRO A 638 -3.25 -31.51 -9.82
N LYS A 639 -2.94 -30.36 -10.42
CA LYS A 639 -2.30 -30.27 -11.74
C LYS A 639 -0.80 -30.56 -11.66
N MET A 640 -0.14 -30.15 -10.57
CA MET A 640 1.29 -30.39 -10.33
C MET A 640 1.55 -31.85 -9.99
N ASP A 641 0.73 -32.50 -9.15
CA ASP A 641 0.82 -33.91 -8.83
C ASP A 641 0.76 -34.81 -10.07
N LYS A 642 -0.14 -34.49 -11.03
CA LYS A 642 -0.22 -35.23 -12.30
C LYS A 642 0.99 -35.03 -13.20
N LYS A 643 1.66 -33.86 -13.15
CA LYS A 643 2.92 -33.63 -13.89
C LYS A 643 4.08 -34.39 -13.28
N ALA A 644 4.18 -34.42 -11.93
CA ALA A 644 5.19 -35.18 -11.21
C ALA A 644 5.06 -36.70 -11.44
N MET A 645 3.85 -37.25 -11.41
CA MET A 645 3.59 -38.67 -11.71
C MET A 645 3.92 -39.03 -13.18
N LYS A 646 3.64 -38.13 -14.15
CA LYS A 646 4.01 -38.36 -15.55
C LYS A 646 5.53 -38.33 -15.79
N GLN A 647 6.29 -37.57 -15.00
CA GLN A 647 7.75 -37.54 -15.09
C GLN A 647 8.40 -38.76 -14.42
N GLN A 648 7.84 -39.27 -13.31
CA GLN A 648 8.30 -40.49 -12.65
C GLN A 648 7.97 -41.76 -13.46
N GLY A 649 6.85 -41.78 -14.20
CA GLY A 649 6.49 -42.90 -15.09
C GLY A 649 7.23 -42.92 -16.44
N LYS A 650 8.13 -41.98 -16.70
CA LYS A 650 9.01 -41.95 -17.90
C LYS A 650 10.48 -42.28 -17.59
N LYS A 651 10.83 -42.57 -16.34
CA LYS A 651 12.08 -43.16 -15.90
C LYS A 651 11.86 -44.66 -15.66
#